data_253aaddecbb8bff8abfac71539812ee3
#
_entry.id   253aaddecbb8bff8abfac71539812ee3
#
_cell.length_a   1.000
_cell.length_b   1.000
_cell.length_c   1.000
_cell.angle_alpha   90.00
_cell.angle_beta   90.00
_cell.angle_gamma   90.00
#
_symmetry.space_group_name_H-M   'P 1'
#
loop_
_entity.id
_entity.type
_entity.pdbx_description
1 polymer ?
#
loop_
_entity_poly.entity_id
_entity_poly.type
_entity_poly.pdbx_seq_one_letter_code
_entity_poly.pdbx_strand_id
1 'polypeptide(L)'
;MAKRILSALLTLLMLASVFVSVPFTSAAEAPVVITDTNPAIPANVGQKIDLSGYTIQGMSSTLTWSLEGETVKTFTPDKKGVTALTVSDGEATKNIYVVAKNADEEEYVLYENDFSCTLDDLKADGWVFPYMTHPPTVSNGILHLGNKNADTIRAAILPAWLGDFGDYAITINSNLTDTTDASRWSSIAYRIQNENNKYTPFYQFCFRANTGSSTFEHAEWLIAPFGNGWNVCIAQSGSINMTVANKYHTMTVKAFGNTVEYCANGDSVIFIDDVHTVSGSNTAKLKLEKGLIGLNSDNGVMNVDSIRVTLQLEAPEKPPVVPELIDSSANRTETNIANYFSNQAYATIDNVDAILNADAYPVAVLLDVTGKTLSQADYASYLNKFAERNIIPQFKMDSTAQVDLLIKALDETKVPEALVASADAAVVKYAREKSKTVIRGAYDISAIEVNRLSAEELYNHYNKATGAYAQAIILPYALATKDNVAELQEFELAVWAFGTGIDTDSEAAWLIASGANAVITDNWKKVDETQVKLFTAQNSLTKTPVWTGHRGYPKKYAENSVSGCLGAIEDGADCVEIDVKLSSDGHVVVMHDNTIDRTTNGTGNIMQMTLEKIKTFKLKHNGKITDESIPTFEEILQALQGKDIKILCEFKSTQSKLAEKCANLIKKYNMEDQVVFICFTPSMLTSIKKYMNTSTGYLLNAPAYVDNNDTVGTLNAYKGLQTSTLSYHATMAVNYGNITSEFLRDANDRGLTLWSWTYGQSDTTNISKMFLAGMNGMTTDNVGNMKNTLKTIYAPTKVYVAPNGTAAYTAYSETYGGTVTDISKTAKVIAIENDSVIEISGGKITAKKNGVASFMVSYESKLPNGTKYTLYSQPITVVVGDIPELTLNDDNFTVENGILYGVTPKLTVKELLSKIVNANDVKVYDASGKLVTDENAFVGNGFVLSYRDIDTTVRLKGDIDGNGKLESKDFMMLKRAILGTFELSDVQKLAADTDENGKTESKDYMMLKRHILGTFDIFKK
;
A
#
# COMPACT_ATOMS: atom_id res chain seq x y z
N MET A 1 6.59 23.21 25.82
CA MET A 1 7.06 23.45 27.22
C MET A 1 5.94 23.30 28.24
N ALA A 2 4.76 23.87 28.06
CA ALA A 2 3.68 23.78 29.08
C ALA A 2 3.13 22.34 29.29
N LYS A 3 2.99 21.49 28.24
CA LYS A 3 2.52 20.10 28.38
C LYS A 3 3.52 19.16 29.06
N ARG A 4 4.83 19.39 28.93
CA ARG A 4 5.86 18.61 29.66
C ARG A 4 5.87 18.92 31.16
N ILE A 5 5.50 20.15 31.53
CA ILE A 5 5.39 20.54 32.94
C ILE A 5 4.11 19.97 33.57
N LEU A 6 3.02 19.85 32.79
CA LEU A 6 1.75 19.27 33.27
C LEU A 6 1.84 17.76 33.47
N SER A 7 2.53 17.04 32.58
CA SER A 7 2.79 15.59 32.71
C SER A 7 3.68 15.28 33.91
N ALA A 8 4.75 16.05 34.11
CA ALA A 8 5.61 15.90 35.28
C ALA A 8 4.89 16.26 36.59
N LEU A 9 3.96 17.24 36.59
CA LEU A 9 3.14 17.54 37.77
C LEU A 9 2.08 16.47 38.07
N LEU A 10 1.49 15.82 37.04
CA LEU A 10 0.54 14.72 37.26
C LEU A 10 1.26 13.47 37.80
N THR A 11 2.46 13.17 37.33
CA THR A 11 3.28 12.04 37.83
C THR A 11 3.74 12.30 39.26
N LEU A 12 4.11 13.52 39.59
CA LEU A 12 4.43 13.91 40.98
C LEU A 12 3.21 13.90 41.90
N LEU A 13 2.00 14.23 41.42
CA LEU A 13 0.76 14.18 42.20
C LEU A 13 0.26 12.73 42.41
N MET A 14 0.51 11.82 41.52
CA MET A 14 0.22 10.38 41.72
C MET A 14 1.20 9.71 42.70
N LEU A 15 2.45 10.13 42.71
CA LEU A 15 3.42 9.65 43.72
C LEU A 15 3.19 10.23 45.12
N ALA A 16 2.51 11.39 45.27
CA ALA A 16 2.22 12.00 46.56
C ALA A 16 0.93 11.49 47.23
N SER A 17 0.10 10.69 46.53
CA SER A 17 -1.18 10.20 47.06
C SER A 17 -1.13 8.80 47.68
N VAL A 18 0.03 8.17 47.81
CA VAL A 18 0.21 6.83 48.40
C VAL A 18 0.76 6.87 49.82
N PHE A 19 0.99 8.03 50.42
CA PHE A 19 1.32 8.11 51.86
C PHE A 19 0.10 8.41 52.70
N VAL A 20 -0.87 7.46 52.75
CA VAL A 20 -1.83 7.41 53.86
C VAL A 20 -1.27 6.40 54.86
N SER A 21 -0.91 6.87 56.03
CA SER A 21 -0.48 6.07 57.18
C SER A 21 -1.53 5.04 57.55
N VAL A 22 -1.27 3.76 57.27
CA VAL A 22 -1.98 2.62 57.85
C VAL A 22 -1.15 2.14 59.03
N PRO A 23 -1.76 1.88 60.19
CA PRO A 23 -1.00 1.40 61.34
C PRO A 23 -0.49 -0.01 61.09
N PHE A 24 0.81 -0.18 61.26
CA PHE A 24 1.53 -1.46 61.13
C PHE A 24 0.97 -2.47 62.14
N THR A 25 0.32 -3.54 61.61
CA THR A 25 0.32 -4.85 62.22
C THR A 25 1.33 -5.68 61.48
N SER A 26 2.38 -6.17 62.12
CA SER A 26 3.47 -6.94 61.55
C SER A 26 2.99 -8.26 61.01
N ALA A 27 2.60 -8.28 59.71
CA ALA A 27 2.77 -9.47 58.89
C ALA A 27 4.25 -9.53 58.48
N ALA A 28 4.93 -10.61 58.67
CA ALA A 28 6.31 -10.79 58.17
C ALA A 28 6.29 -10.57 56.65
N GLU A 29 7.02 -9.58 56.17
CA GLU A 29 7.20 -9.37 54.73
C GLU A 29 7.74 -10.68 54.13
N ALA A 30 7.20 -11.08 52.96
CA ALA A 30 7.70 -12.22 52.22
C ALA A 30 9.18 -12.00 51.92
N PRO A 31 10.05 -13.02 52.09
CA PRO A 31 11.48 -12.84 51.86
C PRO A 31 11.76 -12.44 50.41
N VAL A 32 12.67 -11.48 50.23
CA VAL A 32 13.10 -11.01 48.89
C VAL A 32 13.93 -12.12 48.24
N VAL A 33 13.54 -12.51 47.02
CA VAL A 33 14.27 -13.56 46.28
C VAL A 33 15.37 -12.95 45.44
N ILE A 34 16.63 -13.36 45.67
CA ILE A 34 17.77 -13.02 44.83
C ILE A 34 17.89 -14.08 43.73
N THR A 35 17.92 -13.65 42.47
CA THR A 35 17.97 -14.56 41.33
C THR A 35 19.39 -14.85 40.85
N ASP A 36 19.55 -15.92 40.06
CA ASP A 36 20.86 -16.29 39.50
C ASP A 36 21.38 -15.31 38.44
N THR A 37 20.49 -14.49 37.85
CA THR A 37 20.85 -13.47 36.87
C THR A 37 21.04 -12.08 37.48
N ASN A 38 20.59 -11.91 38.71
CA ASN A 38 20.76 -10.66 39.47
C ASN A 38 21.15 -10.95 40.93
N PRO A 39 22.42 -11.36 41.20
CA PRO A 39 22.89 -11.71 42.52
C PRO A 39 23.23 -10.48 43.36
N ALA A 40 22.34 -9.45 43.35
CA ALA A 40 22.58 -8.17 44.02
C ALA A 40 21.56 -7.84 45.12
N ILE A 41 22.04 -7.12 46.11
CA ILE A 41 21.25 -6.40 47.12
C ILE A 41 21.52 -4.90 46.93
N PRO A 42 20.60 -4.16 46.29
CA PRO A 42 20.75 -2.70 46.17
C PRO A 42 20.52 -2.02 47.52
N ALA A 43 21.39 -1.06 47.85
CA ALA A 43 21.35 -0.36 49.15
C ALA A 43 21.83 1.09 49.05
N ASN A 44 21.44 1.92 50.01
CA ASN A 44 22.08 3.20 50.20
C ASN A 44 23.27 3.10 51.19
N VAL A 45 24.24 3.95 51.05
CA VAL A 45 25.35 4.07 52.03
C VAL A 45 24.75 4.36 53.40
N GLY A 46 25.20 3.64 54.43
CA GLY A 46 24.68 3.72 55.79
C GLY A 46 23.36 2.96 56.07
N GLN A 47 22.75 2.35 55.08
CA GLN A 47 21.54 1.54 55.23
C GLN A 47 21.90 0.17 55.85
N LYS A 48 21.27 -0.12 56.99
CA LYS A 48 21.45 -1.45 57.62
C LYS A 48 20.56 -2.46 56.91
N ILE A 49 21.19 -3.52 56.40
CA ILE A 49 20.54 -4.64 55.68
C ILE A 49 20.44 -5.84 56.64
N ASP A 50 19.26 -6.38 56.86
CA ASP A 50 19.05 -7.66 57.56
C ASP A 50 19.08 -8.80 56.52
N LEU A 51 20.13 -9.62 56.57
CA LEU A 51 20.37 -10.69 55.63
C LEU A 51 19.40 -11.88 55.77
N SER A 52 18.67 -11.97 56.91
CA SER A 52 17.65 -13.00 57.11
C SER A 52 16.37 -12.79 56.29
N GLY A 53 16.20 -11.59 55.75
CA GLY A 53 15.06 -11.24 54.87
C GLY A 53 15.23 -11.72 53.43
N TYR A 54 16.32 -12.40 53.07
CA TYR A 54 16.60 -12.82 51.69
C TYR A 54 16.58 -14.34 51.53
N THR A 55 16.10 -14.79 50.38
CA THR A 55 16.26 -16.16 49.89
C THR A 55 17.01 -16.13 48.55
N ILE A 56 17.72 -17.22 48.25
CA ILE A 56 18.58 -17.31 47.05
C ILE A 56 18.02 -18.40 46.16
N GLN A 57 17.82 -18.06 44.89
CA GLN A 57 17.35 -19.01 43.89
C GLN A 57 18.26 -20.25 43.84
N GLY A 58 17.66 -21.43 43.96
CA GLY A 58 18.34 -22.72 43.87
C GLY A 58 19.16 -23.08 45.13
N MET A 59 18.91 -22.40 46.27
CA MET A 59 19.49 -22.77 47.59
C MET A 59 18.39 -23.11 48.60
N SER A 60 18.76 -23.84 49.64
CA SER A 60 17.87 -24.15 50.74
C SER A 60 17.50 -22.92 51.57
N SER A 61 16.48 -23.01 52.46
CA SER A 61 16.06 -21.87 53.29
C SER A 61 17.00 -21.55 54.47
N THR A 62 17.95 -22.45 54.75
CA THR A 62 18.90 -22.21 55.82
C THR A 62 20.22 -21.65 55.28
N LEU A 63 20.33 -20.33 55.26
CA LEU A 63 21.46 -19.62 54.69
C LEU A 63 22.44 -19.13 55.77
N THR A 64 23.73 -19.35 55.55
CA THR A 64 24.81 -18.75 56.28
C THR A 64 25.52 -17.71 55.46
N TRP A 65 25.55 -16.47 55.94
CA TRP A 65 26.21 -15.36 55.26
C TRP A 65 27.56 -15.08 55.85
N SER A 66 28.57 -14.77 55.05
CA SER A 66 29.87 -14.39 55.50
C SER A 66 30.47 -13.25 54.70
N LEU A 67 31.29 -12.43 55.36
CA LEU A 67 32.09 -11.38 54.76
C LEU A 67 33.56 -11.71 55.14
N GLU A 68 34.42 -11.84 54.15
CA GLU A 68 35.84 -12.18 54.34
C GLU A 68 36.03 -13.44 55.23
N GLY A 69 35.12 -14.38 55.18
CA GLY A 69 35.13 -15.61 55.96
C GLY A 69 34.45 -15.53 57.35
N GLU A 70 34.11 -14.37 57.83
CA GLU A 70 33.41 -14.17 59.10
C GLU A 70 31.91 -14.19 58.92
N THR A 71 31.17 -14.93 59.73
CA THR A 71 29.67 -15.02 59.62
C THR A 71 29.01 -13.70 60.01
N VAL A 72 28.14 -13.22 59.18
CA VAL A 72 27.37 -11.97 59.36
C VAL A 72 25.88 -12.22 59.27
N LYS A 73 25.06 -11.51 60.09
CA LYS A 73 23.59 -11.53 60.02
C LYS A 73 23.02 -10.24 59.48
N THR A 74 23.76 -9.17 59.57
CA THR A 74 23.46 -7.84 59.03
C THR A 74 24.67 -7.27 58.37
N PHE A 75 24.45 -6.42 57.35
CA PHE A 75 25.50 -5.66 56.70
C PHE A 75 25.11 -4.19 56.55
N THR A 76 26.07 -3.29 56.68
CA THR A 76 25.86 -1.86 56.46
C THR A 76 26.99 -1.33 55.59
N PRO A 77 26.75 -0.94 54.34
CA PRO A 77 27.78 -0.37 53.48
C PRO A 77 28.21 1.00 54.01
N ASP A 78 29.51 1.20 54.16
CA ASP A 78 30.12 2.44 54.66
C ASP A 78 30.49 3.43 53.54
N LYS A 79 30.50 2.96 52.28
CA LYS A 79 30.80 3.71 51.10
C LYS A 79 30.06 3.19 49.87
N LYS A 80 29.97 3.99 48.83
CA LYS A 80 29.43 3.55 47.55
C LYS A 80 30.35 2.51 46.89
N GLY A 81 29.75 1.63 46.10
CA GLY A 81 30.44 0.57 45.35
C GLY A 81 29.89 -0.82 45.67
N VAL A 82 30.63 -1.84 45.29
CA VAL A 82 30.21 -3.23 45.37
C VAL A 82 30.97 -3.93 46.50
N THR A 83 30.26 -4.64 47.36
CA THR A 83 30.83 -5.53 48.39
C THR A 83 30.29 -6.94 48.19
N ALA A 84 31.17 -7.91 47.95
CA ALA A 84 30.78 -9.32 47.82
C ALA A 84 30.60 -9.96 49.19
N LEU A 85 29.45 -10.57 49.41
CA LEU A 85 29.14 -11.47 50.51
C LEU A 85 29.11 -12.91 50.00
N THR A 86 29.59 -13.85 50.76
CA THR A 86 29.48 -15.27 50.44
C THR A 86 28.30 -15.83 51.23
N VAL A 87 27.40 -16.57 50.52
CA VAL A 87 26.28 -17.25 51.14
C VAL A 87 26.36 -18.74 50.90
N SER A 88 26.12 -19.54 51.93
CA SER A 88 26.12 -21.03 51.86
C SER A 88 24.90 -21.61 52.53
N ASP A 89 24.36 -22.66 51.97
CA ASP A 89 23.31 -23.47 52.56
C ASP A 89 23.83 -24.84 53.11
N GLY A 90 25.14 -25.01 53.08
CA GLY A 90 25.84 -26.25 53.52
C GLY A 90 26.14 -27.20 52.34
N GLU A 91 25.42 -27.09 51.21
CA GLU A 91 25.65 -27.90 50.02
C GLU A 91 26.27 -27.06 48.88
N ALA A 92 25.77 -25.84 48.71
CA ALA A 92 26.26 -24.90 47.73
C ALA A 92 26.77 -23.59 48.35
N THR A 93 27.59 -22.88 47.58
CA THR A 93 28.13 -21.56 47.99
C THR A 93 28.02 -20.61 46.78
N LYS A 94 27.45 -19.41 47.01
CA LYS A 94 27.31 -18.36 45.98
C LYS A 94 27.85 -17.01 46.51
N ASN A 95 28.30 -16.15 45.59
CA ASN A 95 28.56 -14.76 45.89
C ASN A 95 27.30 -13.93 45.66
N ILE A 96 26.99 -13.07 46.61
CA ILE A 96 25.94 -12.05 46.50
C ILE A 96 26.60 -10.68 46.73
N TYR A 97 26.22 -9.74 45.93
CA TYR A 97 26.88 -8.46 45.86
C TYR A 97 25.97 -7.37 46.45
N VAL A 98 26.39 -6.73 47.56
CA VAL A 98 25.74 -5.51 48.02
C VAL A 98 26.25 -4.35 47.18
N VAL A 99 25.34 -3.74 46.42
CA VAL A 99 25.64 -2.61 45.55
C VAL A 99 25.13 -1.34 46.21
N ALA A 100 26.03 -0.50 46.72
CA ALA A 100 25.70 0.68 47.49
C ALA A 100 25.85 1.96 46.64
N LYS A 101 24.89 2.86 46.75
CA LYS A 101 24.92 4.23 46.16
C LYS A 101 24.70 5.29 47.25
N ASN A 102 25.08 6.54 46.98
CA ASN A 102 24.65 7.67 47.82
C ASN A 102 23.15 7.91 47.64
N ALA A 103 22.50 8.49 48.64
CA ALA A 103 21.06 8.67 48.63
C ALA A 103 20.55 9.63 47.51
N ASP A 104 21.39 10.50 47.01
CA ASP A 104 21.16 11.47 45.95
C ASP A 104 21.55 10.96 44.56
N GLU A 105 22.09 9.74 44.42
CA GLU A 105 22.43 9.10 43.15
C GLU A 105 21.24 8.23 42.70
N GLU A 106 21.00 8.16 41.39
CA GLU A 106 19.89 7.36 40.81
C GLU A 106 20.35 5.91 40.53
N GLU A 107 21.59 5.71 40.10
CA GLU A 107 22.05 4.44 39.56
C GLU A 107 22.91 3.66 40.60
N TYR A 108 22.79 2.33 40.59
CA TYR A 108 23.64 1.40 41.32
C TYR A 108 24.81 0.96 40.42
N VAL A 109 25.98 1.55 40.61
CA VAL A 109 27.16 1.28 39.80
C VAL A 109 27.82 -0.04 40.22
N LEU A 110 27.85 -0.98 39.26
CA LEU A 110 28.64 -2.23 39.44
C LEU A 110 30.11 -1.99 39.16
N TYR A 111 30.42 -1.32 38.06
CA TYR A 111 31.78 -1.07 37.61
C TYR A 111 31.90 0.24 36.83
N GLU A 112 32.96 0.99 37.00
CA GLU A 112 33.28 2.13 36.16
C GLU A 112 34.81 2.31 36.02
N ASN A 113 35.25 2.77 34.83
CA ASN A 113 36.62 3.09 34.55
C ASN A 113 36.73 4.21 33.51
N ASP A 114 37.51 5.24 33.77
CA ASP A 114 37.79 6.38 32.90
C ASP A 114 39.19 6.31 32.26
N PHE A 115 39.85 5.15 32.41
CA PHE A 115 41.17 4.87 31.88
C PHE A 115 42.28 5.87 32.28
N SER A 116 42.10 6.56 33.39
CA SER A 116 43.17 7.35 34.01
C SER A 116 44.28 6.47 34.65
N CYS A 117 44.21 5.17 34.50
CA CYS A 117 45.09 4.15 34.99
C CYS A 117 46.05 3.59 33.93
N THR A 118 46.94 2.69 34.28
CA THR A 118 47.79 1.96 33.34
C THR A 118 47.15 0.66 32.84
N LEU A 119 47.69 0.05 31.79
CA LEU A 119 47.26 -1.27 31.33
C LEU A 119 47.49 -2.37 32.38
N ASP A 120 48.55 -2.25 33.21
CA ASP A 120 48.86 -3.22 34.27
C ASP A 120 47.89 -3.05 35.43
N ASP A 121 47.40 -1.85 35.70
CA ASP A 121 46.35 -1.62 36.71
C ASP A 121 45.02 -2.29 36.22
N LEU A 122 44.67 -2.21 34.94
CA LEU A 122 43.51 -2.91 34.40
C LEU A 122 43.64 -4.42 34.55
N LYS A 123 44.84 -4.99 34.28
CA LYS A 123 45.08 -6.42 34.50
C LYS A 123 44.98 -6.82 35.97
N ALA A 124 45.47 -5.95 36.85
CA ALA A 124 45.38 -6.15 38.31
C ALA A 124 43.93 -6.08 38.79
N ASP A 125 43.08 -5.27 38.14
CA ASP A 125 41.63 -5.15 38.37
C ASP A 125 40.82 -6.34 37.77
N GLY A 126 41.47 -7.25 37.04
CA GLY A 126 40.88 -8.45 36.51
C GLY A 126 40.50 -8.41 35.04
N TRP A 127 40.89 -7.35 34.31
CA TRP A 127 40.73 -7.35 32.85
C TRP A 127 41.58 -8.40 32.17
N VAL A 128 41.02 -9.05 31.16
CA VAL A 128 41.71 -10.06 30.34
C VAL A 128 41.73 -9.63 28.89
N PHE A 129 42.86 -9.82 28.22
CA PHE A 129 43.09 -9.47 26.83
C PHE A 129 43.48 -10.76 26.05
N PRO A 130 42.53 -11.61 25.62
CA PRO A 130 42.80 -13.01 25.30
C PRO A 130 43.48 -13.27 23.94
N TYR A 131 43.27 -12.42 22.96
CA TYR A 131 43.70 -12.72 21.57
C TYR A 131 44.53 -11.60 20.94
N MET A 132 45.72 -11.36 21.48
CA MET A 132 46.46 -10.18 21.09
C MET A 132 47.68 -10.46 20.22
N THR A 133 47.50 -10.35 18.92
CA THR A 133 48.60 -10.11 18.01
C THR A 133 49.12 -8.66 18.14
N HIS A 134 48.28 -7.75 18.64
CA HIS A 134 48.60 -6.34 18.90
C HIS A 134 48.13 -5.99 20.30
N PRO A 135 49.02 -5.79 21.28
CA PRO A 135 48.65 -5.51 22.65
C PRO A 135 47.88 -4.17 22.74
N PRO A 136 46.85 -4.09 23.63
CA PRO A 136 46.17 -2.84 23.92
C PRO A 136 47.13 -1.85 24.52
N THR A 137 46.79 -0.59 24.42
CA THR A 137 47.52 0.46 25.10
C THR A 137 46.57 1.38 25.83
N VAL A 138 47.01 1.94 26.95
CA VAL A 138 46.31 3.03 27.63
C VAL A 138 47.20 4.26 27.54
N SER A 139 46.65 5.34 26.97
CA SER A 139 47.34 6.60 26.86
C SER A 139 46.37 7.78 26.88
N ASN A 140 46.72 8.83 27.62
CA ASN A 140 45.90 10.04 27.76
C ASN A 140 44.47 9.80 28.27
N GLY A 141 44.25 8.83 29.16
CA GLY A 141 42.92 8.47 29.64
C GLY A 141 42.06 7.70 28.61
N ILE A 142 42.68 7.05 27.64
CA ILE A 142 41.98 6.31 26.60
C ILE A 142 42.55 4.89 26.48
N LEU A 143 41.68 3.89 26.49
CA LEU A 143 41.99 2.52 26.14
C LEU A 143 41.91 2.32 24.63
N HIS A 144 43.03 1.95 24.00
CA HIS A 144 43.11 1.66 22.56
C HIS A 144 43.09 0.17 22.31
N LEU A 145 42.12 -0.31 21.54
CA LEU A 145 41.93 -1.74 21.23
C LEU A 145 41.91 -1.96 19.71
N GLY A 146 42.58 -3.02 19.27
CA GLY A 146 42.56 -3.45 17.88
C GLY A 146 43.62 -2.78 17.00
N ASN A 147 43.56 -3.03 15.70
CA ASN A 147 44.46 -2.53 14.67
C ASN A 147 43.79 -2.56 13.30
N LYS A 148 44.21 -1.64 12.42
CA LYS A 148 43.68 -1.51 11.04
C LYS A 148 43.72 -2.81 10.21
N ASN A 149 44.69 -3.67 10.44
CA ASN A 149 44.94 -4.87 9.63
C ASN A 149 44.66 -6.16 10.41
N ALA A 150 43.97 -6.07 11.52
CA ALA A 150 43.71 -7.24 12.38
C ALA A 150 42.25 -7.32 12.75
N ASP A 151 41.66 -8.45 12.45
CA ASP A 151 40.38 -8.87 12.97
C ASP A 151 40.54 -9.23 14.46
N THR A 152 40.13 -8.33 15.35
CA THR A 152 40.35 -8.48 16.80
C THR A 152 39.01 -8.67 17.50
N ILE A 153 38.37 -9.78 17.24
CA ILE A 153 37.21 -10.25 18.02
C ILE A 153 37.70 -10.61 19.42
N ARG A 154 37.03 -10.08 20.49
CA ARG A 154 37.38 -10.26 21.91
C ARG A 154 38.66 -9.54 22.32
N ALA A 155 38.73 -8.28 21.94
CA ALA A 155 39.89 -7.44 22.21
C ALA A 155 40.10 -7.24 23.71
N ALA A 156 39.05 -7.15 24.50
CA ALA A 156 39.09 -7.00 25.95
C ALA A 156 37.89 -7.68 26.62
N ILE A 157 38.13 -8.27 27.79
CA ILE A 157 37.13 -8.86 28.70
C ILE A 157 37.25 -8.16 30.04
N LEU A 158 36.14 -7.66 30.57
CA LEU A 158 36.02 -7.01 31.87
C LEU A 158 36.23 -8.00 33.03
N PRO A 159 36.38 -7.53 34.27
CA PRO A 159 36.56 -8.40 35.45
C PRO A 159 35.51 -9.51 35.52
N ALA A 160 35.98 -10.72 35.79
CA ALA A 160 35.18 -11.95 35.66
C ALA A 160 33.93 -12.00 36.57
N TRP A 161 33.94 -11.33 37.71
CA TRP A 161 32.84 -11.30 38.65
C TRP A 161 31.59 -10.59 38.07
N LEU A 162 31.74 -9.68 37.09
CA LEU A 162 30.65 -9.06 36.38
C LEU A 162 29.84 -10.08 35.55
N GLY A 163 30.43 -11.22 35.23
CA GLY A 163 29.77 -12.32 34.54
C GLY A 163 28.73 -13.06 35.37
N ASP A 164 28.66 -12.80 36.68
CA ASP A 164 27.60 -13.33 37.56
C ASP A 164 26.26 -12.63 37.30
N PHE A 165 26.27 -11.47 36.66
CA PHE A 165 25.10 -10.68 36.32
C PHE A 165 24.59 -10.96 34.90
N GLY A 166 23.27 -10.90 34.74
CA GLY A 166 22.57 -10.89 33.47
C GLY A 166 21.75 -9.62 33.24
N ASP A 167 21.40 -8.90 34.32
CA ASP A 167 20.54 -7.73 34.35
C ASP A 167 21.36 -6.47 34.66
N TYR A 168 21.77 -5.76 33.59
CA TYR A 168 22.69 -4.62 33.72
C TYR A 168 22.53 -3.64 32.55
N ALA A 169 22.96 -2.41 32.70
CA ALA A 169 23.27 -1.52 31.59
C ALA A 169 24.79 -1.36 31.43
N ILE A 170 25.27 -1.53 30.22
CA ILE A 170 26.71 -1.33 29.87
C ILE A 170 26.78 -0.10 28.98
N THR A 171 27.39 0.95 29.43
CA THR A 171 27.62 2.20 28.72
C THR A 171 29.09 2.42 28.43
N ILE A 172 29.43 2.67 27.17
CA ILE A 172 30.79 3.06 26.77
C ILE A 172 30.76 4.41 26.05
N ASN A 173 31.76 5.23 26.22
CA ASN A 173 32.04 6.36 25.37
C ASN A 173 33.23 6.02 24.48
N SER A 174 33.03 5.91 23.17
CA SER A 174 34.07 5.40 22.27
C SER A 174 34.00 5.99 20.88
N ASN A 175 35.09 5.89 20.13
CA ASN A 175 35.13 6.08 18.70
C ASN A 175 35.90 4.95 18.01
N LEU A 176 35.73 4.81 16.70
CA LEU A 176 36.45 3.87 15.86
C LEU A 176 37.26 4.66 14.82
N THR A 177 38.58 4.47 14.84
CA THR A 177 39.53 5.15 13.97
C THR A 177 40.39 4.16 13.19
N ASP A 178 41.18 4.69 12.25
CA ASP A 178 42.16 3.92 11.46
C ASP A 178 41.56 2.62 10.85
N THR A 179 40.38 2.73 10.21
CA THR A 179 39.69 1.60 9.62
C THR A 179 40.16 1.33 8.18
N THR A 180 39.98 0.10 7.68
CA THR A 180 40.29 -0.28 6.30
C THR A 180 39.24 0.26 5.32
N ASP A 181 37.99 0.27 5.73
CA ASP A 181 36.84 0.74 4.95
C ASP A 181 35.65 1.12 5.86
N ALA A 182 34.60 1.64 5.24
CA ALA A 182 33.41 2.12 5.93
C ALA A 182 32.55 1.03 6.60
N SER A 183 32.75 -0.24 6.23
CA SER A 183 31.97 -1.35 6.79
C SER A 183 32.52 -1.89 8.11
N ARG A 184 33.68 -1.37 8.56
CA ARG A 184 34.30 -1.80 9.81
C ARG A 184 33.49 -1.38 11.01
N TRP A 185 33.56 -2.16 12.09
CA TRP A 185 32.70 -2.00 13.25
C TRP A 185 33.45 -2.17 14.57
N SER A 186 32.91 -1.66 15.63
CA SER A 186 33.21 -2.04 17.02
C SER A 186 31.95 -2.54 17.71
N SER A 187 32.11 -3.20 18.85
CA SER A 187 30.95 -3.74 19.56
C SER A 187 31.14 -3.84 21.06
N ILE A 188 30.03 -3.80 21.78
CA ILE A 188 29.87 -4.32 23.13
C ILE A 188 29.42 -5.76 23.01
N ALA A 189 30.24 -6.70 23.56
CA ALA A 189 29.87 -8.10 23.68
C ALA A 189 29.41 -8.38 25.10
N TYR A 190 28.32 -9.12 25.26
CA TYR A 190 27.74 -9.36 26.58
C TYR A 190 27.18 -10.78 26.71
N ARG A 191 26.99 -11.23 27.96
CA ARG A 191 26.60 -12.61 28.28
C ARG A 191 27.54 -13.64 27.64
N ILE A 192 28.83 -13.33 27.61
CA ILE A 192 29.86 -14.17 27.00
C ILE A 192 30.03 -15.44 27.82
N GLN A 193 29.93 -16.59 27.19
CA GLN A 193 30.27 -17.87 27.80
C GLN A 193 31.79 -18.16 27.62
N ASN A 194 32.41 -18.67 28.66
CA ASN A 194 33.86 -19.01 28.57
C ASN A 194 34.03 -20.53 28.65
N GLU A 195 33.67 -21.26 27.59
CA GLU A 195 33.91 -22.68 27.48
C GLU A 195 35.31 -22.95 26.90
N ASN A 196 36.16 -23.57 27.70
CA ASN A 196 37.56 -23.94 27.33
C ASN A 196 38.41 -22.74 26.85
N ASN A 197 38.25 -21.58 27.46
CA ASN A 197 38.95 -20.33 27.15
C ASN A 197 38.66 -19.80 25.73
N LYS A 198 37.51 -20.14 25.16
CA LYS A 198 37.13 -19.69 23.79
C LYS A 198 36.24 -18.43 23.77
N TYR A 199 35.75 -18.00 24.95
CA TYR A 199 34.89 -16.81 25.10
C TYR A 199 33.72 -16.77 24.06
N THR A 200 33.00 -17.86 23.93
CA THR A 200 31.87 -18.02 22.98
C THR A 200 30.94 -19.11 23.55
N PRO A 201 29.60 -19.07 23.30
CA PRO A 201 28.83 -18.04 22.54
C PRO A 201 28.63 -16.71 23.31
N PHE A 202 28.15 -15.68 22.62
CA PHE A 202 27.82 -14.38 23.21
C PHE A 202 26.86 -13.58 22.32
N TYR A 203 26.19 -12.59 22.88
CA TYR A 203 25.51 -11.52 22.14
C TYR A 203 26.45 -10.36 21.91
N GLN A 204 26.30 -9.65 20.79
CA GLN A 204 27.05 -8.42 20.56
C GLN A 204 26.23 -7.34 19.84
N PHE A 205 26.27 -6.14 20.38
CA PHE A 205 25.81 -4.94 19.78
C PHE A 205 26.93 -4.31 18.96
N CYS A 206 26.82 -4.37 17.65
CA CYS A 206 27.77 -3.80 16.70
C CYS A 206 27.34 -2.42 16.24
N PHE A 207 28.30 -1.51 16.09
CA PHE A 207 28.13 -0.21 15.47
C PHE A 207 29.27 0.06 14.49
N ARG A 208 28.94 0.68 13.35
CA ARG A 208 29.89 0.87 12.22
C ARG A 208 30.54 2.23 12.24
N ALA A 209 31.73 2.31 11.62
CA ALA A 209 32.48 3.55 11.50
C ALA A 209 31.88 4.57 10.55
N ASN A 210 31.15 4.11 9.52
CA ASN A 210 30.56 4.98 8.50
C ASN A 210 29.38 4.30 7.82
N THR A 211 28.39 5.10 7.44
CA THR A 211 27.08 4.66 6.91
C THR A 211 26.98 4.68 5.40
N GLY A 212 27.96 5.18 4.67
CA GLY A 212 27.85 5.49 3.24
C GLY A 212 27.67 4.33 2.27
N SER A 213 27.77 3.06 2.73
CA SER A 213 27.72 1.89 1.84
C SER A 213 27.07 0.64 2.42
N SER A 214 26.44 0.69 3.57
CA SER A 214 25.94 -0.51 4.24
C SER A 214 24.44 -0.49 4.54
N THR A 215 23.88 -1.67 4.71
CA THR A 215 22.46 -1.89 4.96
C THR A 215 22.01 -1.55 6.38
N PHE A 216 22.96 -1.33 7.32
CA PHE A 216 22.63 -0.96 8.71
C PHE A 216 23.81 -0.21 9.35
N GLU A 217 23.50 0.61 10.35
CA GLU A 217 24.47 1.32 11.19
C GLU A 217 24.76 0.57 12.49
N HIS A 218 23.70 0.02 13.09
CA HIS A 218 23.73 -0.75 14.32
C HIS A 218 23.09 -2.12 14.08
N ALA A 219 23.63 -3.16 14.67
CA ALA A 219 23.06 -4.50 14.57
C ALA A 219 23.36 -5.34 15.80
N GLU A 220 22.40 -6.16 16.17
CA GLU A 220 22.54 -7.19 17.18
C GLU A 220 22.80 -8.54 16.54
N TRP A 221 23.83 -9.23 17.02
CA TRP A 221 24.25 -10.54 16.56
C TRP A 221 24.37 -11.54 17.70
N LEU A 222 23.95 -12.76 17.48
CA LEU A 222 24.34 -13.92 18.29
C LEU A 222 25.53 -14.60 17.61
N ILE A 223 26.63 -14.68 18.31
CA ILE A 223 27.86 -15.41 17.91
C ILE A 223 27.86 -16.76 18.62
N ALA A 224 27.67 -17.83 17.84
CA ALA A 224 27.63 -19.19 18.39
C ALA A 224 28.89 -19.99 18.02
N PRO A 225 29.19 -21.10 18.73
CA PRO A 225 30.42 -21.89 18.52
C PRO A 225 30.42 -22.76 17.25
N PHE A 226 29.36 -22.76 16.44
CA PHE A 226 29.22 -23.60 15.27
C PHE A 226 29.26 -22.80 13.98
N GLY A 227 30.14 -23.15 13.08
CA GLY A 227 30.28 -22.55 11.76
C GLY A 227 31.30 -21.42 11.69
N ASN A 228 31.35 -20.72 10.58
CA ASN A 228 32.40 -19.73 10.26
C ASN A 228 32.12 -18.30 10.85
N GLY A 229 31.72 -18.19 12.09
CA GLY A 229 31.83 -16.95 12.84
C GLY A 229 30.52 -16.15 13.00
N TRP A 230 29.88 -15.65 11.99
CA TRP A 230 28.65 -14.86 12.06
C TRP A 230 27.42 -15.73 11.89
N ASN A 231 26.70 -16.02 12.94
CA ASN A 231 25.66 -17.04 12.85
C ASN A 231 24.25 -16.49 12.71
N VAL A 232 23.89 -15.43 13.43
CA VAL A 232 22.53 -14.87 13.35
C VAL A 232 22.53 -13.38 13.65
N CYS A 233 22.06 -12.59 12.72
CA CYS A 233 21.64 -11.23 12.97
C CYS A 233 20.25 -11.25 13.61
N ILE A 234 20.11 -10.71 14.81
CA ILE A 234 18.86 -10.70 15.57
C ILE A 234 18.02 -9.49 15.17
N ALA A 235 18.65 -8.32 15.10
CA ALA A 235 18.00 -7.07 14.74
C ALA A 235 19.00 -6.10 14.07
N GLN A 236 18.47 -5.18 13.28
CA GLN A 236 19.23 -4.11 12.63
C GLN A 236 18.46 -2.79 12.76
N SER A 237 19.16 -1.69 13.03
CA SER A 237 18.58 -0.37 12.84
C SER A 237 18.59 0.00 11.36
N GLY A 238 17.63 0.81 10.91
CA GLY A 238 17.70 1.49 9.61
C GLY A 238 18.94 2.39 9.53
N SER A 239 19.27 2.94 8.33
CA SER A 239 20.34 3.90 8.19
C SER A 239 19.96 5.21 8.91
N ILE A 240 20.56 5.40 10.08
CA ILE A 240 20.57 6.67 10.79
C ILE A 240 21.81 7.41 10.28
N ASN A 241 21.67 8.65 9.85
CA ASN A 241 22.77 9.50 9.33
C ASN A 241 23.77 9.91 10.46
N MET A 242 24.35 8.94 11.15
CA MET A 242 25.40 9.15 12.13
C MET A 242 26.76 8.82 11.49
N THR A 243 27.53 9.84 11.18
CA THR A 243 28.94 9.64 10.79
C THR A 243 29.73 9.37 12.06
N VAL A 244 29.92 8.11 12.41
CA VAL A 244 30.59 7.67 13.63
C VAL A 244 32.10 7.76 13.50
N ALA A 245 32.65 7.79 12.29
CA ALA A 245 34.08 7.89 12.06
C ALA A 245 34.69 9.11 12.74
N ASN A 246 35.67 8.88 13.58
CA ASN A 246 36.46 9.91 14.28
C ASN A 246 35.68 10.80 15.27
N LYS A 247 34.47 10.42 15.70
CA LYS A 247 33.71 11.10 16.76
C LYS A 247 33.41 10.13 17.88
N TYR A 248 33.50 10.63 19.13
CA TYR A 248 33.05 9.87 20.29
C TYR A 248 31.54 9.80 20.34
N HIS A 249 31.03 8.62 20.65
CA HIS A 249 29.62 8.30 20.82
C HIS A 249 29.44 7.48 22.10
N THR A 250 28.37 7.78 22.81
CA THR A 250 27.91 6.96 23.93
C THR A 250 27.07 5.82 23.40
N MET A 251 27.47 4.59 23.65
CA MET A 251 26.76 3.37 23.30
C MET A 251 26.33 2.64 24.55
N THR A 252 25.07 2.26 24.66
CA THR A 252 24.52 1.57 25.83
C THR A 252 23.79 0.30 25.44
N VAL A 253 24.05 -0.79 26.15
CA VAL A 253 23.25 -2.01 26.16
C VAL A 253 22.57 -2.10 27.51
N LYS A 254 21.22 -2.09 27.54
CA LYS A 254 20.44 -2.34 28.77
C LYS A 254 19.80 -3.71 28.62
N ALA A 255 20.13 -4.63 29.49
CA ALA A 255 19.61 -5.99 29.50
C ALA A 255 18.91 -6.28 30.83
N PHE A 256 17.70 -6.84 30.75
CA PHE A 256 16.95 -7.34 31.89
C PHE A 256 16.11 -8.56 31.48
N GLY A 257 16.39 -9.74 32.09
CA GLY A 257 15.84 -10.98 31.62
C GLY A 257 16.10 -11.20 30.12
N ASN A 258 15.04 -11.33 29.30
CA ASN A 258 15.13 -11.51 27.86
C ASN A 258 15.04 -10.19 27.08
N THR A 259 14.61 -9.11 27.73
CA THR A 259 14.44 -7.79 27.07
C THR A 259 15.78 -7.08 27.00
N VAL A 260 16.09 -6.54 25.82
CA VAL A 260 17.31 -5.77 25.60
C VAL A 260 17.02 -4.52 24.79
N GLU A 261 17.52 -3.37 25.26
CA GLU A 261 17.50 -2.10 24.57
C GLU A 261 18.94 -1.65 24.25
N TYR A 262 19.14 -1.16 23.03
CA TYR A 262 20.39 -0.56 22.58
C TYR A 262 20.18 0.90 22.32
N CYS A 263 21.03 1.74 22.94
CA CYS A 263 20.98 3.18 22.76
C CYS A 263 22.29 3.71 22.16
N ALA A 264 22.16 4.74 21.33
CA ALA A 264 23.28 5.53 20.81
C ALA A 264 23.07 7.00 21.17
N ASN A 265 24.02 7.60 21.88
CA ASN A 265 23.91 8.97 22.41
C ASN A 265 22.64 9.24 23.22
N GLY A 266 22.12 8.21 23.91
CA GLY A 266 20.90 8.27 24.71
C GLY A 266 19.61 7.93 23.99
N ASP A 267 19.60 7.91 22.64
CA ASP A 267 18.43 7.54 21.87
C ASP A 267 18.35 6.02 21.66
N SER A 268 17.17 5.43 21.85
CA SER A 268 16.93 4.01 21.59
C SER A 268 17.02 3.73 20.08
N VAL A 269 17.92 2.83 19.67
CA VAL A 269 18.14 2.49 18.26
C VAL A 269 17.66 1.10 17.90
N ILE A 270 17.68 0.17 18.87
CA ILE A 270 17.12 -1.19 18.73
C ILE A 270 16.51 -1.58 20.06
N PHE A 271 15.26 -2.09 20.01
CA PHE A 271 14.58 -2.68 21.15
C PHE A 271 14.13 -4.10 20.81
N ILE A 272 14.42 -5.05 21.69
CA ILE A 272 14.10 -6.46 21.50
C ILE A 272 13.33 -6.96 22.73
N ASP A 273 12.08 -7.36 22.54
CA ASP A 273 11.22 -7.87 23.62
C ASP A 273 11.74 -9.20 24.18
N ASP A 274 12.25 -10.09 23.32
CA ASP A 274 12.86 -11.36 23.73
C ASP A 274 14.06 -11.71 22.82
N VAL A 275 15.26 -11.48 23.31
CA VAL A 275 16.51 -11.77 22.61
C VAL A 275 16.73 -13.26 22.32
N HIS A 276 15.97 -14.14 22.97
CA HIS A 276 16.01 -15.60 22.77
C HIS A 276 15.10 -16.08 21.63
N THR A 277 14.18 -15.24 21.11
CA THR A 277 13.33 -15.54 19.97
C THR A 277 14.04 -15.26 18.64
N VAL A 278 14.95 -16.15 18.26
CA VAL A 278 15.70 -16.01 17.01
C VAL A 278 15.19 -17.02 15.99
N SER A 279 14.84 -16.55 14.80
CA SER A 279 14.42 -17.40 13.68
C SER A 279 15.63 -18.13 13.07
N GLY A 280 15.73 -19.45 13.29
CA GLY A 280 16.75 -20.30 12.68
C GLY A 280 16.93 -21.63 13.42
N SER A 281 17.03 -22.72 12.68
CA SER A 281 16.92 -24.08 13.23
C SER A 281 18.03 -24.50 14.24
N ASN A 282 19.15 -23.80 14.33
CA ASN A 282 20.27 -24.13 15.22
C ASN A 282 20.47 -23.16 16.39
N THR A 283 19.87 -21.99 16.35
CA THR A 283 20.06 -20.90 17.32
C THR A 283 19.03 -20.86 18.42
N ALA A 284 17.84 -21.43 18.19
CA ALA A 284 16.74 -21.50 19.17
C ALA A 284 17.09 -22.28 20.45
N LYS A 285 18.28 -22.87 20.55
CA LYS A 285 18.74 -23.64 21.71
C LYS A 285 19.70 -22.90 22.64
N LEU A 286 20.23 -21.74 22.23
CA LEU A 286 21.17 -20.97 23.01
C LEU A 286 20.43 -19.82 23.70
N LYS A 287 20.12 -20.03 24.97
CA LYS A 287 19.57 -19.01 25.86
C LYS A 287 20.71 -18.52 26.76
N LEU A 288 21.25 -17.33 26.46
CA LEU A 288 22.31 -16.77 27.27
C LEU A 288 21.67 -15.76 28.23
N GLU A 289 21.59 -16.15 29.51
CA GLU A 289 20.94 -15.36 30.56
C GLU A 289 21.91 -14.45 31.30
N LYS A 290 23.18 -14.88 31.46
CA LYS A 290 24.28 -14.15 32.08
C LYS A 290 25.64 -14.55 31.49
N GLY A 291 26.68 -13.84 31.80
CA GLY A 291 28.05 -14.14 31.36
C GLY A 291 28.91 -12.88 31.27
N LEU A 292 30.18 -13.07 30.87
CA LEU A 292 31.20 -12.01 30.84
C LEU A 292 30.80 -10.87 29.88
N ILE A 293 31.42 -9.72 30.13
CA ILE A 293 31.29 -8.51 29.30
C ILE A 293 32.60 -8.28 28.56
N GLY A 294 32.53 -7.86 27.29
CA GLY A 294 33.74 -7.61 26.51
C GLY A 294 33.59 -6.53 25.46
N LEU A 295 34.69 -6.12 24.86
CA LEU A 295 34.77 -5.14 23.78
C LEU A 295 35.47 -5.77 22.57
N ASN A 296 34.92 -5.52 21.37
CA ASN A 296 35.48 -6.03 20.12
C ASN A 296 35.75 -4.90 19.12
N SER A 297 36.76 -5.09 18.26
CA SER A 297 37.07 -4.21 17.14
C SER A 297 37.36 -5.03 15.88
N ASP A 298 36.83 -4.61 14.74
CA ASP A 298 37.02 -5.24 13.44
C ASP A 298 37.83 -4.33 12.50
N ASN A 299 39.09 -4.70 12.23
CA ASN A 299 39.97 -3.99 11.29
C ASN A 299 39.98 -2.47 11.47
N GLY A 300 40.06 -2.02 12.71
CA GLY A 300 40.13 -0.63 13.15
C GLY A 300 40.60 -0.52 14.57
N VAL A 301 40.86 0.69 15.03
CA VAL A 301 41.23 0.98 16.41
C VAL A 301 40.01 1.54 17.14
N MET A 302 39.51 0.78 18.11
CA MET A 302 38.45 1.22 19.01
C MET A 302 39.12 1.98 20.15
N ASN A 303 38.80 3.24 20.31
CA ASN A 303 39.27 4.10 21.38
C ASN A 303 38.17 4.27 22.40
N VAL A 304 38.38 3.82 23.63
CA VAL A 304 37.37 3.88 24.69
C VAL A 304 37.82 4.90 25.74
N ASP A 305 37.01 5.95 25.89
CA ASP A 305 37.26 7.03 26.84
C ASP A 305 36.73 6.66 28.24
N SER A 306 35.60 5.97 28.29
CA SER A 306 35.06 5.51 29.58
C SER A 306 34.14 4.29 29.36
N ILE A 307 34.02 3.51 30.43
CA ILE A 307 33.06 2.41 30.54
C ILE A 307 32.39 2.48 31.90
N ARG A 308 31.06 2.20 31.89
CA ARG A 308 30.25 2.13 33.09
C ARG A 308 29.27 0.97 32.98
N VAL A 309 29.18 0.15 34.03
CA VAL A 309 28.20 -0.93 34.15
C VAL A 309 27.35 -0.64 35.38
N THR A 310 26.03 -0.59 35.21
CA THR A 310 25.08 -0.35 36.29
C THR A 310 24.08 -1.50 36.39
N LEU A 311 23.57 -1.70 37.62
CA LEU A 311 22.56 -2.70 37.89
C LEU A 311 21.22 -2.28 37.26
N GLN A 312 20.55 -3.16 36.54
CA GLN A 312 19.17 -3.00 36.08
C GLN A 312 18.24 -3.70 37.08
N LEU A 313 17.23 -2.96 37.59
CA LEU A 313 16.24 -3.49 38.55
C LEU A 313 14.89 -3.78 37.89
N GLU A 314 14.68 -3.27 36.68
CA GLU A 314 13.47 -3.47 35.92
C GLU A 314 13.79 -3.50 34.41
N ALA A 315 12.87 -4.06 33.63
CA ALA A 315 13.04 -4.10 32.19
C ALA A 315 13.00 -2.67 31.59
N PRO A 316 13.82 -2.39 30.57
CA PRO A 316 13.72 -1.12 29.85
C PRO A 316 12.31 -0.99 29.23
N GLU A 317 11.73 0.22 29.36
CA GLU A 317 10.45 0.49 28.72
C GLU A 317 10.59 0.53 27.20
N LYS A 318 9.65 -0.11 26.50
CA LYS A 318 9.61 -0.06 25.03
C LYS A 318 9.43 1.38 24.59
N PRO A 319 10.34 1.92 23.76
CA PRO A 319 10.19 3.29 23.26
C PRO A 319 8.85 3.45 22.53
N PRO A 320 8.10 4.54 22.78
CA PRO A 320 6.88 4.80 22.05
C PRO A 320 7.20 5.01 20.57
N VAL A 321 6.58 4.22 19.71
CA VAL A 321 6.68 4.42 18.26
C VAL A 321 5.87 5.66 17.91
N VAL A 322 6.52 6.68 17.36
CA VAL A 322 5.87 7.92 16.94
C VAL A 322 5.45 7.79 15.48
N PRO A 323 4.21 8.12 15.11
CA PRO A 323 3.78 8.09 13.73
C PRO A 323 4.58 9.09 12.87
N GLU A 324 5.07 8.63 11.73
CA GLU A 324 5.74 9.49 10.73
C GLU A 324 4.77 10.09 9.71
N LEU A 325 3.49 9.67 9.73
CA LEU A 325 2.38 10.21 8.95
C LEU A 325 1.23 10.58 9.89
N ILE A 326 0.20 11.22 9.35
CA ILE A 326 -1.04 11.47 10.11
C ILE A 326 -1.72 10.12 10.37
N ASP A 327 -1.93 9.79 11.64
CA ASP A 327 -2.69 8.59 12.04
C ASP A 327 -4.19 8.90 12.07
N SER A 328 -4.84 8.68 10.93
CA SER A 328 -6.27 8.90 10.74
C SER A 328 -7.14 7.73 11.21
N SER A 329 -6.56 6.67 11.77
CA SER A 329 -7.28 5.44 12.12
C SER A 329 -8.45 5.65 13.07
N ALA A 330 -8.34 6.60 14.01
CA ALA A 330 -9.42 6.96 14.95
C ALA A 330 -10.62 7.66 14.29
N ASN A 331 -10.46 8.16 13.06
CA ASN A 331 -11.50 8.86 12.30
C ASN A 331 -12.23 7.94 11.31
N ARG A 332 -11.89 6.66 11.26
CA ARG A 332 -12.51 5.67 10.37
C ARG A 332 -13.89 5.26 10.89
N THR A 333 -14.85 5.12 9.99
CA THR A 333 -16.17 4.57 10.30
C THR A 333 -16.17 3.05 10.21
N GLU A 334 -16.56 2.37 11.28
CA GLU A 334 -16.70 0.91 11.29
C GLU A 334 -17.95 0.47 10.55
N THR A 335 -17.79 -0.38 9.53
CA THR A 335 -18.87 -0.85 8.65
C THR A 335 -18.69 -2.32 8.28
N ASN A 336 -19.71 -2.90 7.62
CA ASN A 336 -19.61 -4.23 7.00
C ASN A 336 -18.95 -4.21 5.61
N ILE A 337 -18.53 -3.04 5.10
CA ILE A 337 -17.78 -2.92 3.85
C ILE A 337 -16.37 -3.42 4.08
N ALA A 338 -16.03 -4.58 3.49
CA ALA A 338 -14.75 -5.22 3.69
C ALA A 338 -13.63 -4.51 2.91
N ASN A 339 -13.92 -4.05 1.69
CA ASN A 339 -13.00 -3.25 0.87
C ASN A 339 -13.11 -1.76 1.18
N TYR A 340 -12.58 -1.37 2.31
CA TYR A 340 -12.61 -0.01 2.82
C TYR A 340 -12.22 1.03 1.75
N PHE A 341 -12.95 2.16 1.71
CA PHE A 341 -12.65 3.35 0.92
C PHE A 341 -12.51 4.57 1.85
N SER A 342 -11.79 5.61 1.40
CA SER A 342 -11.64 6.85 2.18
C SER A 342 -12.90 7.70 2.10
N ASN A 343 -13.57 7.97 3.24
CA ASN A 343 -14.64 8.95 3.32
C ASN A 343 -14.05 10.30 3.73
N GLN A 344 -14.08 11.28 2.82
CA GLN A 344 -13.38 12.56 2.95
C GLN A 344 -14.37 13.72 2.93
N ALA A 345 -14.10 14.75 3.70
CA ALA A 345 -14.88 15.98 3.66
C ALA A 345 -14.35 16.95 2.58
N TYR A 346 -15.27 17.55 1.84
CA TYR A 346 -15.01 18.77 1.06
C TYR A 346 -15.35 19.99 1.91
N ALA A 347 -14.45 20.96 1.94
CA ALA A 347 -14.64 22.20 2.65
C ALA A 347 -14.13 23.40 1.86
N THR A 348 -14.69 24.56 2.15
CA THR A 348 -14.17 25.88 1.75
C THR A 348 -13.63 26.59 3.00
N ILE A 349 -12.92 27.70 2.82
CA ILE A 349 -12.42 28.49 3.96
C ILE A 349 -13.58 29.08 4.82
N ASP A 350 -14.80 29.15 4.24
CA ASP A 350 -15.96 29.72 4.93
C ASP A 350 -16.65 28.69 5.86
N ASN A 351 -16.45 27.37 5.64
CA ASN A 351 -17.13 26.31 6.39
C ASN A 351 -16.20 25.28 7.05
N VAL A 352 -14.90 25.32 6.81
CA VAL A 352 -13.94 24.34 7.37
C VAL A 352 -13.92 24.33 8.91
N ASP A 353 -14.18 25.46 9.56
CA ASP A 353 -14.24 25.53 11.01
C ASP A 353 -15.40 24.70 11.60
N ALA A 354 -16.48 24.46 10.86
CA ALA A 354 -17.57 23.57 11.27
C ALA A 354 -17.08 22.11 11.37
N ILE A 355 -16.19 21.67 10.48
CA ILE A 355 -15.56 20.36 10.54
C ILE A 355 -14.57 20.29 11.69
N LEU A 356 -13.72 21.30 11.83
CA LEU A 356 -12.66 21.36 12.84
C LEU A 356 -13.19 21.44 14.29
N ASN A 357 -14.44 21.88 14.48
CA ASN A 357 -15.10 21.99 15.78
C ASN A 357 -16.18 20.92 16.00
N ALA A 358 -16.27 19.91 15.13
CA ALA A 358 -17.21 18.80 15.28
C ALA A 358 -16.77 17.80 16.37
N ASP A 359 -17.70 16.96 16.82
CA ASP A 359 -17.41 15.88 17.78
C ASP A 359 -16.73 14.65 17.14
N ALA A 360 -16.82 14.51 15.81
CA ALA A 360 -16.17 13.47 15.02
C ALA A 360 -15.54 14.10 13.78
N TYR A 361 -14.51 13.47 13.25
CA TYR A 361 -13.72 14.00 12.14
C TYR A 361 -13.68 13.01 10.96
N PRO A 362 -13.62 13.50 9.71
CA PRO A 362 -13.33 12.67 8.55
C PRO A 362 -11.85 12.26 8.54
N VAL A 363 -11.50 11.19 7.82
CA VAL A 363 -10.10 10.75 7.67
C VAL A 363 -9.24 11.78 6.94
N ALA A 364 -9.83 12.53 6.00
CA ALA A 364 -9.16 13.59 5.24
C ALA A 364 -10.12 14.74 4.94
N VAL A 365 -9.58 15.93 4.70
CA VAL A 365 -10.33 17.12 4.27
C VAL A 365 -9.70 17.69 3.01
N LEU A 366 -10.49 17.80 1.94
CA LEU A 366 -10.14 18.57 0.75
C LEU A 366 -10.62 20.03 0.94
N LEU A 367 -9.71 20.90 1.36
CA LEU A 367 -9.97 22.33 1.52
C LEU A 367 -9.80 23.07 0.19
N ASP A 368 -10.90 23.60 -0.33
CA ASP A 368 -10.90 24.39 -1.55
C ASP A 368 -10.44 25.83 -1.28
N VAL A 369 -9.29 26.18 -1.82
CA VAL A 369 -8.68 27.50 -1.74
C VAL A 369 -8.55 28.17 -3.11
N THR A 370 -9.26 27.66 -4.12
CA THR A 370 -9.24 28.24 -5.48
C THR A 370 -9.74 29.68 -5.47
N GLY A 371 -9.03 30.56 -6.18
CA GLY A 371 -9.33 31.99 -6.23
C GLY A 371 -9.15 32.73 -4.90
N LYS A 372 -8.61 32.10 -3.85
CA LYS A 372 -8.38 32.72 -2.55
C LYS A 372 -6.91 33.16 -2.39
N THR A 373 -6.72 34.27 -1.72
CA THR A 373 -5.39 34.78 -1.36
C THR A 373 -5.12 34.43 0.10
N LEU A 374 -4.38 33.35 0.31
CA LEU A 374 -3.93 32.90 1.63
C LEU A 374 -2.45 33.24 1.80
N SER A 375 -2.05 33.54 3.04
CA SER A 375 -0.64 33.66 3.41
C SER A 375 -0.03 32.31 3.80
N GLN A 376 1.29 32.24 3.93
CA GLN A 376 1.96 31.06 4.50
C GLN A 376 1.43 30.72 5.90
N ALA A 377 1.19 31.72 6.73
CA ALA A 377 0.66 31.54 8.09
C ALA A 377 -0.76 30.94 8.10
N ASP A 378 -1.60 31.25 7.11
CA ASP A 378 -2.93 30.62 6.99
C ASP A 378 -2.80 29.13 6.67
N TYR A 379 -1.94 28.74 5.70
CA TYR A 379 -1.66 27.32 5.42
C TYR A 379 -1.09 26.61 6.64
N ALA A 380 -0.13 27.21 7.34
CA ALA A 380 0.43 26.64 8.57
C ALA A 380 -0.63 26.44 9.66
N SER A 381 -1.56 27.38 9.80
CA SER A 381 -2.68 27.27 10.73
C SER A 381 -3.59 26.09 10.39
N TYR A 382 -3.98 25.91 9.11
CA TYR A 382 -4.81 24.77 8.69
C TYR A 382 -4.07 23.44 8.85
N LEU A 383 -2.81 23.37 8.47
CA LEU A 383 -2.00 22.16 8.63
C LEU A 383 -1.94 21.69 10.09
N ASN A 384 -1.66 22.62 11.01
CA ASN A 384 -1.65 22.29 12.44
C ASN A 384 -3.02 21.85 12.97
N LYS A 385 -4.10 22.56 12.60
CA LYS A 385 -5.46 22.22 13.01
C LYS A 385 -5.90 20.83 12.51
N PHE A 386 -5.51 20.47 11.27
CA PHE A 386 -5.79 19.14 10.74
C PHE A 386 -4.96 18.07 11.47
N ALA A 387 -3.66 18.28 11.63
CA ALA A 387 -2.78 17.34 12.31
C ALA A 387 -3.20 17.09 13.78
N GLU A 388 -3.63 18.12 14.50
CA GLU A 388 -4.15 18.02 15.88
C GLU A 388 -5.40 17.12 15.99
N ARG A 389 -6.13 16.91 14.91
CA ARG A 389 -7.35 16.10 14.81
C ARG A 389 -7.17 14.81 14.04
N ASN A 390 -5.95 14.46 13.72
CA ASN A 390 -5.59 13.29 12.90
C ASN A 390 -6.29 13.29 11.53
N ILE A 391 -6.49 14.46 10.92
CA ILE A 391 -7.08 14.65 9.60
C ILE A 391 -5.95 14.79 8.59
N ILE A 392 -5.98 14.00 7.52
CA ILE A 392 -5.02 14.10 6.41
C ILE A 392 -5.32 15.37 5.61
N PRO A 393 -4.37 16.34 5.52
CA PRO A 393 -4.60 17.61 4.84
C PRO A 393 -4.55 17.46 3.32
N GLN A 394 -5.54 18.03 2.63
CA GLN A 394 -5.60 18.10 1.18
C GLN A 394 -6.07 19.51 0.78
N PHE A 395 -5.51 20.06 -0.29
CA PHE A 395 -5.83 21.41 -0.76
C PHE A 395 -6.17 21.40 -2.23
N LYS A 396 -7.34 21.94 -2.60
CA LYS A 396 -7.70 22.23 -3.98
C LYS A 396 -7.19 23.61 -4.34
N MET A 397 -6.32 23.71 -5.34
CA MET A 397 -5.55 24.90 -5.72
C MET A 397 -5.65 25.19 -7.22
N ASP A 398 -5.44 26.45 -7.60
CA ASP A 398 -5.46 26.90 -9.00
C ASP A 398 -4.14 27.57 -9.46
N SER A 399 -3.14 27.67 -8.60
CA SER A 399 -1.88 28.31 -8.97
C SER A 399 -0.64 27.72 -8.30
N THR A 400 0.50 27.79 -8.99
CA THR A 400 1.80 27.38 -8.43
C THR A 400 2.26 28.28 -7.28
N ALA A 401 1.80 29.51 -7.21
CA ALA A 401 2.10 30.41 -6.09
C ALA A 401 1.48 29.92 -4.77
N GLN A 402 0.26 29.37 -4.81
CA GLN A 402 -0.36 28.73 -3.65
C GLN A 402 0.43 27.49 -3.23
N VAL A 403 0.93 26.69 -4.18
CA VAL A 403 1.79 25.53 -3.90
C VAL A 403 3.07 25.93 -3.19
N ASP A 404 3.73 27.01 -3.62
CA ASP A 404 4.95 27.52 -2.97
C ASP A 404 4.71 27.94 -1.51
N LEU A 405 3.55 28.55 -1.22
CA LEU A 405 3.16 28.90 0.15
C LEU A 405 2.86 27.67 1.01
N LEU A 406 2.19 26.67 0.45
CA LEU A 406 1.94 25.40 1.13
C LEU A 406 3.26 24.68 1.47
N ILE A 407 4.24 24.63 0.55
CA ILE A 407 5.54 24.01 0.79
C ILE A 407 6.25 24.69 1.96
N LYS A 408 6.28 26.04 1.98
CA LYS A 408 6.86 26.79 3.10
C LYS A 408 6.15 26.51 4.43
N ALA A 409 4.83 26.38 4.42
CA ALA A 409 4.05 26.06 5.59
C ALA A 409 4.32 24.63 6.09
N LEU A 410 4.48 23.65 5.20
CA LEU A 410 4.90 22.28 5.53
C LEU A 410 6.30 22.25 6.15
N ASP A 411 7.24 23.06 5.60
CA ASP A 411 8.58 23.19 6.16
C ASP A 411 8.59 23.83 7.55
N GLU A 412 7.67 24.76 7.82
CA GLU A 412 7.51 25.42 9.12
C GLU A 412 6.85 24.50 10.15
N THR A 413 5.72 23.89 9.82
CA THR A 413 4.89 23.10 10.74
C THR A 413 5.40 21.69 10.98
N LYS A 414 6.24 21.15 10.08
CA LYS A 414 6.69 19.75 10.05
C LYS A 414 5.54 18.76 9.93
N VAL A 415 4.37 19.17 9.41
CA VAL A 415 3.30 18.24 9.07
C VAL A 415 3.81 17.31 7.97
N PRO A 416 3.71 15.98 8.15
CA PRO A 416 4.52 15.03 7.38
C PRO A 416 3.99 14.75 5.97
N GLU A 417 2.77 15.17 5.67
CA GLU A 417 2.12 14.91 4.39
C GLU A 417 1.05 15.95 4.03
N ALA A 418 0.83 16.13 2.74
CA ALA A 418 -0.31 16.86 2.19
C ALA A 418 -0.66 16.32 0.80
N LEU A 419 -1.80 16.80 0.25
CA LEU A 419 -2.16 16.56 -1.14
C LEU A 419 -2.52 17.89 -1.81
N VAL A 420 -2.15 18.04 -3.08
CA VAL A 420 -2.59 19.12 -3.95
C VAL A 420 -3.49 18.55 -5.05
N ALA A 421 -4.74 19.03 -5.09
CA ALA A 421 -5.69 18.77 -6.16
C ALA A 421 -5.83 20.02 -7.03
N SER A 422 -5.90 19.86 -8.35
CA SER A 422 -6.14 20.98 -9.27
C SER A 422 -6.78 20.51 -10.57
N ALA A 423 -7.63 21.37 -11.13
CA ALA A 423 -8.13 21.21 -12.50
C ALA A 423 -7.05 21.53 -13.55
N ASP A 424 -6.02 22.31 -13.18
CA ASP A 424 -4.84 22.52 -14.00
C ASP A 424 -3.78 21.46 -13.71
N ALA A 425 -3.57 20.55 -14.67
CA ALA A 425 -2.56 19.52 -14.61
C ALA A 425 -1.12 20.08 -14.37
N ALA A 426 -0.85 21.32 -14.79
CA ALA A 426 0.46 21.95 -14.58
C ALA A 426 0.69 22.30 -13.10
N VAL A 427 -0.34 22.69 -12.35
CA VAL A 427 -0.26 22.95 -10.90
C VAL A 427 0.04 21.66 -10.15
N VAL A 428 -0.65 20.57 -10.48
CA VAL A 428 -0.39 19.26 -9.89
C VAL A 428 1.04 18.80 -10.17
N LYS A 429 1.48 18.91 -11.42
CA LYS A 429 2.85 18.56 -11.83
C LYS A 429 3.88 19.35 -11.05
N TYR A 430 3.69 20.66 -10.95
CA TYR A 430 4.58 21.54 -10.21
C TYR A 430 4.71 21.12 -8.75
N ALA A 431 3.59 20.86 -8.07
CA ALA A 431 3.58 20.40 -6.68
C ALA A 431 4.35 19.08 -6.52
N ARG A 432 4.13 18.12 -7.43
CA ARG A 432 4.81 16.83 -7.43
C ARG A 432 6.31 16.91 -7.71
N GLU A 433 6.74 17.83 -8.57
CA GLU A 433 8.16 18.04 -8.87
C GLU A 433 8.90 18.76 -7.74
N LYS A 434 8.23 19.70 -7.06
CA LYS A 434 8.81 20.48 -5.95
C LYS A 434 8.89 19.71 -4.65
N SER A 435 7.92 18.83 -4.37
CA SER A 435 7.86 18.08 -3.12
C SER A 435 7.50 16.60 -3.38
N LYS A 436 8.49 15.84 -3.85
CA LYS A 436 8.29 14.46 -4.35
C LYS A 436 7.82 13.47 -3.29
N THR A 437 8.17 13.66 -2.03
CA THR A 437 7.96 12.68 -0.95
C THR A 437 6.88 13.07 0.04
N VAL A 438 6.52 14.36 0.12
CA VAL A 438 5.56 14.90 1.09
C VAL A 438 4.20 15.22 0.44
N ILE A 439 4.20 15.84 -0.76
CA ILE A 439 2.97 16.24 -1.43
C ILE A 439 2.55 15.17 -2.45
N ARG A 440 1.36 14.61 -2.26
CA ARG A 440 0.64 13.81 -3.26
C ARG A 440 -0.10 14.73 -4.23
N GLY A 441 -0.50 14.22 -5.38
CA GLY A 441 -1.22 14.98 -6.40
C GLY A 441 -2.52 14.30 -6.83
N ALA A 442 -3.56 15.09 -7.08
CA ALA A 442 -4.80 14.63 -7.71
C ALA A 442 -5.17 15.57 -8.88
N TYR A 443 -5.50 14.97 -10.02
CA TYR A 443 -6.05 15.74 -11.15
C TYR A 443 -7.57 15.83 -11.01
N ASP A 444 -8.09 17.04 -10.92
CA ASP A 444 -9.48 17.32 -10.56
C ASP A 444 -10.31 17.72 -11.78
N ILE A 445 -11.24 16.86 -12.19
CA ILE A 445 -12.23 17.15 -13.21
C ILE A 445 -13.64 17.29 -12.62
N SER A 446 -13.78 17.48 -11.31
CA SER A 446 -15.06 17.55 -10.61
C SER A 446 -15.99 18.68 -11.09
N ALA A 447 -15.45 19.68 -11.77
CA ALA A 447 -16.21 20.84 -12.27
C ALA A 447 -16.73 20.67 -13.71
N ILE A 448 -16.45 19.55 -14.40
CA ILE A 448 -16.99 19.36 -15.75
C ILE A 448 -18.48 19.01 -15.71
N GLU A 449 -19.27 19.70 -16.54
CA GLU A 449 -20.72 19.58 -16.58
C GLU A 449 -21.19 18.62 -17.69
N VAL A 450 -20.73 17.36 -17.64
CA VAL A 450 -21.18 16.32 -18.58
C VAL A 450 -21.67 15.10 -17.81
N ASN A 451 -22.64 14.38 -18.38
CA ASN A 451 -23.23 13.20 -17.73
C ASN A 451 -22.57 11.89 -18.21
N ARG A 452 -21.79 11.93 -19.27
CA ARG A 452 -21.02 10.80 -19.79
C ARG A 452 -19.78 11.28 -20.52
N LEU A 453 -18.76 10.41 -20.59
CA LEU A 453 -17.58 10.56 -21.42
C LEU A 453 -17.48 9.33 -22.34
N SER A 454 -16.98 9.52 -23.55
CA SER A 454 -16.51 8.41 -24.38
C SER A 454 -15.24 7.80 -23.79
N ALA A 455 -14.90 6.58 -24.18
CA ALA A 455 -13.66 5.93 -23.76
C ALA A 455 -12.41 6.76 -24.12
N GLU A 456 -12.40 7.41 -25.30
CA GLU A 456 -11.32 8.31 -25.71
C GLU A 456 -11.21 9.55 -24.79
N GLU A 457 -12.33 10.17 -24.42
CA GLU A 457 -12.32 11.33 -23.51
C GLU A 457 -11.86 10.93 -22.12
N LEU A 458 -12.31 9.78 -21.60
CA LEU A 458 -11.86 9.24 -20.31
C LEU A 458 -10.36 8.95 -20.33
N TYR A 459 -9.86 8.33 -21.38
CA TYR A 459 -8.42 8.09 -21.57
C TYR A 459 -7.64 9.41 -21.68
N ASN A 460 -8.17 10.44 -22.34
CA ASN A 460 -7.52 11.75 -22.40
C ASN A 460 -7.37 12.40 -21.00
N HIS A 461 -8.34 12.21 -20.10
CA HIS A 461 -8.24 12.66 -18.72
C HIS A 461 -7.20 11.83 -17.94
N TYR A 462 -7.17 10.50 -18.11
CA TYR A 462 -6.12 9.64 -17.59
C TYR A 462 -4.73 10.11 -18.03
N ASN A 463 -4.55 10.38 -19.31
CA ASN A 463 -3.28 10.83 -19.90
C ASN A 463 -2.80 12.17 -19.31
N LYS A 464 -3.72 13.11 -19.03
CA LYS A 464 -3.42 14.37 -18.33
C LYS A 464 -3.00 14.11 -16.88
N ALA A 465 -3.73 13.25 -16.17
CA ALA A 465 -3.43 12.91 -14.78
C ALA A 465 -2.02 12.31 -14.65
N THR A 466 -1.70 11.31 -15.48
CA THR A 466 -0.39 10.64 -15.46
C THR A 466 0.75 11.54 -15.92
N GLY A 467 0.50 12.43 -16.90
CA GLY A 467 1.45 13.46 -17.33
C GLY A 467 1.73 14.52 -16.26
N ALA A 468 0.80 14.70 -15.31
CA ALA A 468 0.95 15.56 -14.13
C ALA A 468 1.54 14.83 -12.91
N TYR A 469 1.88 13.55 -13.03
CA TYR A 469 2.32 12.70 -11.92
C TYR A 469 1.29 12.59 -10.78
N ALA A 470 0.01 12.73 -11.11
CA ALA A 470 -1.07 12.56 -10.15
C ALA A 470 -1.19 11.08 -9.71
N GLN A 471 -1.48 10.86 -8.44
CA GLN A 471 -1.79 9.54 -7.87
C GLN A 471 -3.29 9.23 -7.99
N ALA A 472 -4.11 10.26 -8.14
CA ALA A 472 -5.57 10.11 -8.26
C ALA A 472 -6.17 11.04 -9.30
N ILE A 473 -7.36 10.66 -9.79
CA ILE A 473 -8.25 11.52 -10.56
C ILE A 473 -9.56 11.70 -9.79
N ILE A 474 -10.09 12.94 -9.75
CA ILE A 474 -11.35 13.27 -9.07
C ILE A 474 -12.44 13.42 -10.12
N LEU A 475 -13.43 12.53 -10.10
CA LEU A 475 -14.59 12.53 -10.98
C LEU A 475 -15.78 13.23 -10.32
N PRO A 476 -16.59 14.01 -11.08
CA PRO A 476 -17.86 14.53 -10.58
C PRO A 476 -18.86 13.42 -10.35
N TYR A 477 -19.87 13.68 -9.53
CA TYR A 477 -20.97 12.77 -9.19
C TYR A 477 -21.54 12.01 -10.40
N ALA A 478 -21.87 12.73 -11.48
CA ALA A 478 -22.47 12.14 -12.68
C ALA A 478 -21.57 11.14 -13.41
N LEU A 479 -20.25 11.31 -13.33
CA LEU A 479 -19.25 10.43 -13.95
C LEU A 479 -18.72 9.35 -13.02
N ALA A 480 -19.08 9.37 -11.72
CA ALA A 480 -18.72 8.36 -10.75
C ALA A 480 -19.59 7.09 -10.93
N THR A 481 -19.57 6.54 -12.14
CA THR A 481 -20.19 5.26 -12.46
C THR A 481 -19.22 4.11 -12.22
N LYS A 482 -19.74 2.90 -11.97
CA LYS A 482 -18.90 1.71 -11.82
C LYS A 482 -17.97 1.50 -13.02
N ASP A 483 -18.45 1.70 -14.22
CA ASP A 483 -17.69 1.48 -15.45
C ASP A 483 -16.52 2.46 -15.58
N ASN A 484 -16.77 3.77 -15.42
CA ASN A 484 -15.70 4.77 -15.48
C ASN A 484 -14.65 4.58 -14.37
N VAL A 485 -15.11 4.20 -13.17
CA VAL A 485 -14.20 3.96 -12.04
C VAL A 485 -13.35 2.72 -12.29
N ALA A 486 -13.95 1.61 -12.73
CA ALA A 486 -13.23 0.37 -13.02
C ALA A 486 -12.21 0.56 -14.16
N GLU A 487 -12.61 1.19 -15.28
CA GLU A 487 -11.71 1.47 -16.41
C GLU A 487 -10.46 2.23 -15.99
N LEU A 488 -10.60 3.29 -15.19
CA LEU A 488 -9.45 4.06 -14.71
C LEU A 488 -8.59 3.28 -13.70
N GLN A 489 -9.21 2.43 -12.88
CA GLN A 489 -8.48 1.62 -11.89
C GLN A 489 -7.66 0.51 -12.55
N GLU A 490 -8.04 0.01 -13.73
CA GLU A 490 -7.26 -0.97 -14.51
C GLU A 490 -5.90 -0.40 -14.98
N PHE A 491 -5.76 0.93 -15.03
CA PHE A 491 -4.49 1.61 -15.30
C PHE A 491 -3.62 1.89 -14.06
N GLU A 492 -3.86 1.25 -12.93
CA GLU A 492 -3.18 1.55 -11.67
C GLU A 492 -3.36 3.01 -11.20
N LEU A 493 -4.45 3.68 -11.56
CA LEU A 493 -4.77 5.03 -11.11
C LEU A 493 -5.85 4.98 -10.02
N ALA A 494 -5.66 5.72 -8.94
CA ALA A 494 -6.74 5.87 -7.94
C ALA A 494 -7.84 6.80 -8.48
N VAL A 495 -9.09 6.47 -8.16
CA VAL A 495 -10.25 7.24 -8.59
C VAL A 495 -11.01 7.72 -7.37
N TRP A 496 -11.31 9.02 -7.32
CA TRP A 496 -12.09 9.64 -6.26
C TRP A 496 -13.40 10.16 -6.82
N ALA A 497 -14.50 9.87 -6.13
CA ALA A 497 -15.84 10.32 -6.49
C ALA A 497 -16.19 11.58 -5.68
N PHE A 498 -16.55 12.66 -6.36
CA PHE A 498 -16.83 13.95 -5.75
C PHE A 498 -18.30 14.33 -5.93
N GLY A 499 -18.94 14.81 -4.85
CA GLY A 499 -20.28 15.37 -4.89
C GLY A 499 -20.51 16.39 -3.81
N THR A 500 -21.24 17.46 -4.11
CA THR A 500 -21.73 18.47 -3.15
C THR A 500 -23.24 18.47 -3.11
N GLY A 501 -23.85 18.89 -1.98
CA GLY A 501 -25.28 18.81 -1.78
C GLY A 501 -25.78 17.38 -1.61
N ILE A 502 -24.99 16.50 -1.02
CA ILE A 502 -25.32 15.09 -0.78
C ILE A 502 -26.18 15.01 0.48
N ASP A 503 -27.49 15.06 0.32
CA ASP A 503 -28.44 15.13 1.44
C ASP A 503 -29.24 13.84 1.63
N THR A 504 -29.26 12.95 0.60
CA THR A 504 -30.08 11.75 0.58
C THR A 504 -29.24 10.48 0.66
N ASP A 505 -29.82 9.40 1.17
CA ASP A 505 -29.18 8.08 1.18
C ASP A 505 -28.91 7.57 -0.25
N SER A 506 -29.74 7.96 -1.20
CA SER A 506 -29.60 7.57 -2.60
C SER A 506 -28.34 8.18 -3.24
N GLU A 507 -28.12 9.47 -3.02
CA GLU A 507 -26.92 10.18 -3.50
C GLU A 507 -25.64 9.66 -2.85
N ALA A 508 -25.65 9.48 -1.53
CA ALA A 508 -24.52 8.90 -0.82
C ALA A 508 -24.23 7.46 -1.29
N ALA A 509 -25.28 6.62 -1.43
CA ALA A 509 -25.12 5.25 -1.93
C ALA A 509 -24.61 5.18 -3.37
N TRP A 510 -24.93 6.16 -4.22
CA TRP A 510 -24.39 6.27 -5.57
C TRP A 510 -22.85 6.39 -5.54
N LEU A 511 -22.33 7.30 -4.73
CA LEU A 511 -20.89 7.50 -4.57
C LEU A 511 -20.20 6.27 -3.95
N ILE A 512 -20.78 5.71 -2.88
CA ILE A 512 -20.24 4.51 -2.22
C ILE A 512 -20.17 3.33 -3.20
N ALA A 513 -21.28 3.05 -3.91
CA ALA A 513 -21.38 1.91 -4.81
C ALA A 513 -20.63 2.10 -6.13
N SER A 514 -20.08 3.27 -6.42
CA SER A 514 -19.23 3.49 -7.59
C SER A 514 -17.95 2.66 -7.58
N GLY A 515 -17.48 2.26 -6.38
CA GLY A 515 -16.22 1.53 -6.21
C GLY A 515 -14.97 2.41 -6.20
N ALA A 516 -15.13 3.73 -6.07
CA ALA A 516 -14.02 4.67 -5.99
C ALA A 516 -13.11 4.40 -4.78
N ASN A 517 -11.85 4.83 -4.86
CA ASN A 517 -10.88 4.72 -3.76
C ASN A 517 -11.19 5.70 -2.63
N ALA A 518 -11.80 6.85 -2.98
CA ALA A 518 -12.29 7.83 -2.02
C ALA A 518 -13.62 8.42 -2.46
N VAL A 519 -14.43 8.82 -1.49
CA VAL A 519 -15.64 9.61 -1.67
C VAL A 519 -15.43 10.94 -0.97
N ILE A 520 -15.60 12.05 -1.69
CA ILE A 520 -15.39 13.41 -1.20
C ILE A 520 -16.72 14.16 -1.26
N THR A 521 -17.22 14.60 -0.11
CA THR A 521 -18.49 15.34 -0.06
C THR A 521 -18.49 16.45 0.98
N ASP A 522 -19.34 17.43 0.79
CA ASP A 522 -19.62 18.46 1.81
C ASP A 522 -20.41 17.89 3.01
N ASN A 523 -21.05 16.72 2.84
CA ASN A 523 -21.81 16.01 3.88
C ASN A 523 -21.24 14.58 4.09
N TRP A 524 -19.97 14.48 4.47
CA TRP A 524 -19.29 13.20 4.72
C TRP A 524 -19.99 12.34 5.80
N LYS A 525 -20.69 12.96 6.77
CA LYS A 525 -21.45 12.23 7.78
C LYS A 525 -22.62 11.45 7.17
N LYS A 526 -23.24 12.01 6.11
CA LYS A 526 -24.29 11.30 5.37
C LYS A 526 -23.77 10.04 4.69
N VAL A 527 -22.53 10.09 4.18
CA VAL A 527 -21.87 8.91 3.62
C VAL A 527 -21.65 7.85 4.71
N ASP A 528 -21.17 8.25 5.91
CA ASP A 528 -21.01 7.35 7.05
C ASP A 528 -22.31 6.69 7.49
N GLU A 529 -23.36 7.47 7.65
CA GLU A 529 -24.70 6.98 8.01
C GLU A 529 -25.21 5.98 6.96
N THR A 530 -25.05 6.30 5.68
CA THR A 530 -25.55 5.49 4.57
C THR A 530 -24.81 4.18 4.42
N GLN A 531 -23.47 4.15 4.58
CA GLN A 531 -22.72 2.90 4.52
C GLN A 531 -23.10 1.94 5.63
N VAL A 532 -23.32 2.42 6.85
CA VAL A 532 -23.78 1.60 7.99
C VAL A 532 -25.23 1.12 7.78
N LYS A 533 -26.09 1.98 7.26
CA LYS A 533 -27.53 1.70 7.06
C LYS A 533 -27.79 0.70 5.93
N LEU A 534 -27.12 0.83 4.79
CA LEU A 534 -27.50 0.11 3.57
C LEU A 534 -26.59 -1.09 3.27
N PHE A 535 -25.28 -1.05 3.60
CA PHE A 535 -24.32 -2.10 3.27
C PHE A 535 -24.14 -3.07 4.45
N THR A 536 -25.26 -3.70 4.87
CA THR A 536 -25.36 -4.46 6.12
C THR A 536 -24.95 -5.93 6.01
N ALA A 537 -24.76 -6.47 4.81
CA ALA A 537 -24.31 -7.84 4.61
C ALA A 537 -22.85 -8.01 5.07
N GLN A 538 -22.53 -9.13 5.69
CA GLN A 538 -21.15 -9.44 6.02
C GLN A 538 -20.30 -9.50 4.74
N ASN A 539 -19.08 -8.92 4.77
CA ASN A 539 -18.19 -8.78 3.62
C ASN A 539 -18.90 -8.09 2.44
N SER A 540 -19.56 -6.97 2.69
CA SER A 540 -20.05 -6.06 1.66
C SER A 540 -18.89 -5.51 0.83
N LEU A 541 -18.99 -5.53 -0.48
CA LEU A 541 -17.98 -5.00 -1.39
C LEU A 541 -18.60 -3.99 -2.35
N THR A 542 -17.93 -2.87 -2.52
CA THR A 542 -18.30 -1.81 -3.49
C THR A 542 -17.57 -1.97 -4.81
N LYS A 543 -16.42 -2.64 -4.80
CA LYS A 543 -15.60 -3.00 -5.98
C LYS A 543 -14.93 -4.34 -5.78
N THR A 544 -14.40 -4.89 -6.86
CA THR A 544 -13.55 -6.08 -6.87
C THR A 544 -12.15 -5.72 -7.41
N PRO A 545 -11.08 -6.44 -7.03
CA PRO A 545 -9.73 -6.15 -7.53
C PRO A 545 -9.59 -6.47 -9.02
N VAL A 546 -8.73 -5.74 -9.70
CA VAL A 546 -8.25 -6.05 -11.06
C VAL A 546 -7.48 -7.35 -11.02
N TRP A 547 -7.82 -8.31 -11.88
CA TRP A 547 -7.27 -9.67 -11.88
C TRP A 547 -6.24 -9.84 -13.00
N THR A 548 -4.98 -10.06 -12.63
CA THR A 548 -3.86 -10.05 -13.56
C THR A 548 -3.22 -11.44 -13.69
N GLY A 549 -3.06 -11.93 -14.92
CA GLY A 549 -2.32 -13.15 -15.22
C GLY A 549 -0.81 -12.90 -15.27
N HIS A 550 -0.04 -13.45 -14.27
CA HIS A 550 1.41 -13.34 -14.18
C HIS A 550 2.07 -14.08 -15.34
N ARG A 551 2.88 -13.40 -16.16
CA ARG A 551 3.50 -13.94 -17.39
C ARG A 551 2.48 -14.59 -18.34
N GLY A 552 1.29 -14.00 -18.44
CA GLY A 552 0.13 -14.59 -19.09
C GLY A 552 -0.58 -15.60 -18.20
N TYR A 553 -0.45 -16.90 -18.44
CA TYR A 553 -1.16 -17.95 -17.70
C TYR A 553 -0.31 -19.21 -17.50
N PRO A 554 0.71 -19.19 -16.63
CA PRO A 554 1.70 -20.27 -16.50
C PRO A 554 1.14 -21.58 -15.97
N LYS A 555 -0.06 -21.56 -15.34
CA LYS A 555 -0.75 -22.80 -14.96
C LYS A 555 -1.18 -23.64 -16.15
N LYS A 556 -1.59 -23.02 -17.25
CA LYS A 556 -2.16 -23.68 -18.44
C LYS A 556 -1.23 -23.67 -19.65
N TYR A 557 -0.40 -22.65 -19.79
CA TYR A 557 0.40 -22.37 -20.97
C TYR A 557 1.87 -22.12 -20.59
N ALA A 558 2.74 -22.05 -21.59
CA ALA A 558 4.09 -21.56 -21.34
C ALA A 558 4.07 -20.12 -20.85
N GLU A 559 4.89 -19.80 -19.83
CA GLU A 559 5.01 -18.43 -19.35
C GLU A 559 5.52 -17.49 -20.46
N ASN A 560 5.06 -16.24 -20.46
CA ASN A 560 5.48 -15.23 -21.43
C ASN A 560 5.24 -15.66 -22.91
N SER A 561 4.14 -16.37 -23.17
CA SER A 561 3.74 -16.83 -24.51
C SER A 561 2.49 -16.09 -25.00
N VAL A 562 2.32 -16.05 -26.32
CA VAL A 562 1.09 -15.49 -26.94
C VAL A 562 -0.13 -16.29 -26.50
N SER A 563 -0.04 -17.64 -26.53
CA SER A 563 -1.14 -18.51 -26.09
C SER A 563 -1.46 -18.33 -24.60
N GLY A 564 -0.45 -18.04 -23.76
CA GLY A 564 -0.64 -17.75 -22.35
C GLY A 564 -1.42 -16.45 -22.14
N CYS A 565 -1.11 -15.39 -22.87
CA CYS A 565 -1.85 -14.14 -22.81
C CYS A 565 -3.31 -14.28 -23.29
N LEU A 566 -3.51 -14.95 -24.43
CA LEU A 566 -4.87 -15.19 -24.96
C LEU A 566 -5.69 -16.11 -24.04
N GLY A 567 -5.09 -17.16 -23.49
CA GLY A 567 -5.77 -18.05 -22.55
C GLY A 567 -6.08 -17.39 -21.20
N ALA A 568 -5.33 -16.37 -20.80
CA ALA A 568 -5.66 -15.58 -19.61
C ALA A 568 -6.96 -14.78 -19.82
N ILE A 569 -7.15 -14.17 -21.00
CA ILE A 569 -8.39 -13.47 -21.37
C ILE A 569 -9.58 -14.44 -21.32
N GLU A 570 -9.45 -15.63 -21.90
CA GLU A 570 -10.52 -16.64 -21.94
C GLU A 570 -10.94 -17.12 -20.54
N ASP A 571 -10.05 -17.09 -19.58
CA ASP A 571 -10.32 -17.49 -18.18
C ASP A 571 -10.57 -16.29 -17.25
N GLY A 572 -10.63 -15.04 -17.79
CA GLY A 572 -11.19 -13.87 -17.12
C GLY A 572 -10.15 -12.97 -16.45
N ALA A 573 -8.97 -12.85 -17.03
CA ALA A 573 -8.03 -11.79 -16.63
C ALA A 573 -8.48 -10.43 -17.17
N ASP A 574 -8.40 -9.40 -16.32
CA ASP A 574 -8.52 -8.00 -16.72
C ASP A 574 -7.20 -7.47 -17.28
N CYS A 575 -6.10 -8.03 -16.80
CA CYS A 575 -4.75 -7.69 -17.24
C CYS A 575 -3.90 -8.94 -17.49
N VAL A 576 -2.90 -8.83 -18.34
CA VAL A 576 -1.80 -9.80 -18.46
C VAL A 576 -0.48 -9.12 -18.14
N GLU A 577 0.32 -9.76 -17.31
CA GLU A 577 1.67 -9.29 -17.02
C GLU A 577 2.65 -10.04 -17.93
N ILE A 578 3.65 -9.32 -18.47
CA ILE A 578 4.72 -9.83 -19.32
C ILE A 578 6.06 -9.16 -19.01
N ASP A 579 7.15 -9.88 -19.26
CA ASP A 579 8.52 -9.45 -19.00
C ASP A 579 9.28 -9.10 -20.28
N VAL A 580 9.87 -7.89 -20.38
CA VAL A 580 10.55 -7.44 -21.60
C VAL A 580 12.03 -7.15 -21.43
N LYS A 581 12.81 -7.47 -22.47
CA LYS A 581 14.26 -7.20 -22.62
C LYS A 581 14.60 -6.90 -24.08
N LEU A 582 15.83 -6.41 -24.35
CA LEU A 582 16.34 -6.31 -25.72
C LEU A 582 17.23 -7.50 -26.06
N SER A 583 17.06 -8.06 -27.25
CA SER A 583 18.03 -8.93 -27.93
C SER A 583 19.32 -8.18 -28.27
N SER A 584 20.38 -8.87 -28.66
CA SER A 584 21.66 -8.25 -29.03
C SER A 584 21.57 -7.33 -30.25
N ASP A 585 20.62 -7.57 -31.14
CA ASP A 585 20.34 -6.78 -32.35
C ASP A 585 19.18 -5.78 -32.10
N GLY A 586 18.73 -5.64 -30.84
CA GLY A 586 17.88 -4.57 -30.36
C GLY A 586 16.39 -4.73 -30.61
N HIS A 587 15.89 -5.94 -30.77
CA HIS A 587 14.46 -6.26 -30.75
C HIS A 587 13.95 -6.42 -29.30
N VAL A 588 12.73 -5.97 -29.02
CA VAL A 588 12.09 -6.20 -27.71
C VAL A 588 11.54 -7.62 -27.70
N VAL A 589 12.08 -8.46 -26.84
CA VAL A 589 11.69 -9.87 -26.65
C VAL A 589 11.08 -10.09 -25.29
N VAL A 590 10.18 -11.08 -25.16
CA VAL A 590 9.41 -11.34 -23.95
C VAL A 590 9.99 -12.54 -23.22
N MET A 591 10.63 -12.30 -22.07
CA MET A 591 11.31 -13.31 -21.26
C MET A 591 11.64 -12.80 -19.87
N HIS A 592 11.32 -13.59 -18.82
CA HIS A 592 11.64 -13.24 -17.43
C HIS A 592 13.14 -13.36 -17.13
N ASP A 593 13.72 -14.54 -17.35
CA ASP A 593 15.10 -14.85 -16.96
C ASP A 593 16.11 -14.20 -17.92
N ASN A 594 17.34 -14.03 -17.47
CA ASN A 594 18.41 -13.57 -18.33
C ASN A 594 18.87 -14.68 -19.28
N THR A 595 18.65 -15.95 -18.92
CA THR A 595 18.96 -17.12 -19.76
C THR A 595 17.67 -17.82 -20.19
N ILE A 596 17.74 -18.48 -21.37
CA ILE A 596 16.58 -19.19 -21.92
C ILE A 596 16.44 -20.64 -21.41
N ASP A 597 17.32 -21.09 -20.52
CA ASP A 597 17.53 -22.48 -20.12
C ASP A 597 16.31 -23.12 -19.46
N ARG A 598 15.66 -22.38 -18.53
CA ARG A 598 14.52 -22.88 -17.75
C ARG A 598 13.27 -23.06 -18.61
N THR A 599 13.00 -22.09 -19.46
CA THR A 599 11.71 -21.95 -20.16
C THR A 599 11.73 -22.37 -21.62
N THR A 600 12.89 -22.78 -22.15
CA THR A 600 13.02 -23.20 -23.55
C THR A 600 13.85 -24.49 -23.72
N ASN A 601 13.88 -25.01 -24.94
CA ASN A 601 14.79 -26.13 -25.36
C ASN A 601 16.21 -25.68 -25.64
N GLY A 602 16.56 -24.40 -25.45
CA GLY A 602 17.88 -23.83 -25.67
C GLY A 602 18.60 -23.50 -24.37
N THR A 603 19.82 -22.95 -24.51
CA THR A 603 20.64 -22.45 -23.40
C THR A 603 21.33 -21.16 -23.78
N GLY A 604 21.64 -20.30 -22.79
CA GLY A 604 22.42 -19.08 -22.93
C GLY A 604 21.65 -17.80 -22.68
N ASN A 605 22.37 -16.67 -22.62
CA ASN A 605 21.84 -15.37 -22.30
C ASN A 605 21.11 -14.74 -23.49
N ILE A 606 19.79 -14.47 -23.31
CA ILE A 606 18.93 -13.94 -24.38
C ILE A 606 19.37 -12.55 -24.88
N MET A 607 19.95 -11.73 -24.02
CA MET A 607 20.43 -10.38 -24.38
C MET A 607 21.70 -10.42 -25.26
N GLN A 608 22.35 -11.57 -25.38
CA GLN A 608 23.53 -11.81 -26.23
C GLN A 608 23.17 -12.49 -27.55
N MET A 609 21.88 -12.80 -27.78
CA MET A 609 21.42 -13.48 -29.00
C MET A 609 20.70 -12.50 -29.92
N THR A 610 20.84 -12.71 -31.23
CA THR A 610 20.00 -12.02 -32.23
C THR A 610 18.59 -12.57 -32.23
N LEU A 611 17.61 -11.81 -32.70
CA LEU A 611 16.24 -12.27 -32.82
C LEU A 611 16.14 -13.53 -33.67
N GLU A 612 16.86 -13.63 -34.80
CA GLU A 612 16.92 -14.82 -35.64
C GLU A 612 17.29 -16.07 -34.83
N LYS A 613 18.32 -15.96 -33.96
CA LYS A 613 18.74 -17.03 -33.08
C LYS A 613 17.70 -17.37 -32.03
N ILE A 614 17.11 -16.36 -31.39
CA ILE A 614 16.08 -16.52 -30.36
C ILE A 614 14.87 -17.29 -30.91
N LYS A 615 14.45 -17.00 -32.15
CA LYS A 615 13.30 -17.64 -32.80
C LYS A 615 13.51 -19.11 -33.14
N THR A 616 14.75 -19.63 -33.09
CA THR A 616 15.01 -21.04 -33.25
C THR A 616 14.65 -21.88 -32.03
N PHE A 617 14.46 -21.26 -30.85
CA PHE A 617 14.14 -21.98 -29.63
C PHE A 617 12.64 -22.06 -29.40
N LYS A 618 12.21 -23.18 -28.83
CA LYS A 618 10.80 -23.43 -28.46
C LYS A 618 10.60 -23.32 -26.96
N LEU A 619 9.49 -22.72 -26.57
CA LEU A 619 9.08 -22.62 -25.18
C LEU A 619 8.76 -23.99 -24.58
N LYS A 620 8.90 -24.12 -23.28
CA LYS A 620 8.49 -25.27 -22.46
C LYS A 620 7.32 -24.91 -21.56
N HIS A 621 6.38 -25.85 -21.45
CA HIS A 621 5.35 -25.83 -20.42
C HIS A 621 5.37 -27.14 -19.65
N ASN A 622 5.50 -27.10 -18.31
CA ASN A 622 5.62 -28.28 -17.45
C ASN A 622 6.68 -29.29 -17.92
N GLY A 623 7.85 -28.80 -18.39
CA GLY A 623 8.97 -29.58 -18.89
C GLY A 623 8.79 -30.14 -20.31
N LYS A 624 7.64 -29.95 -20.96
CA LYS A 624 7.39 -30.35 -22.34
C LYS A 624 7.62 -29.19 -23.31
N ILE A 625 8.25 -29.47 -24.44
CA ILE A 625 8.44 -28.47 -25.51
C ILE A 625 7.09 -28.22 -26.18
N THR A 626 6.78 -26.96 -26.43
CA THR A 626 5.60 -26.49 -27.16
C THR A 626 5.98 -26.16 -28.62
N ASP A 627 4.99 -25.84 -29.44
CA ASP A 627 5.22 -25.38 -30.83
C ASP A 627 5.56 -23.89 -30.91
N GLU A 628 5.39 -23.14 -29.81
CA GLU A 628 5.66 -21.71 -29.77
C GLU A 628 7.16 -21.41 -29.53
N SER A 629 7.64 -20.36 -30.18
CA SER A 629 8.94 -19.76 -29.89
C SER A 629 8.81 -18.58 -28.96
N ILE A 630 9.93 -18.11 -28.38
CA ILE A 630 9.94 -16.89 -27.56
C ILE A 630 9.34 -15.74 -28.38
N PRO A 631 8.28 -15.06 -27.89
CA PRO A 631 7.67 -13.98 -28.63
C PRO A 631 8.49 -12.69 -28.55
N THR A 632 8.32 -11.82 -29.52
CA THR A 632 8.64 -10.41 -29.43
C THR A 632 7.50 -9.67 -28.74
N PHE A 633 7.78 -8.50 -28.18
CA PHE A 633 6.72 -7.63 -27.66
C PHE A 633 5.75 -7.21 -28.78
N GLU A 634 6.27 -7.01 -29.98
CA GLU A 634 5.44 -6.71 -31.16
C GLU A 634 4.42 -7.81 -31.47
N GLU A 635 4.80 -9.10 -31.37
CA GLU A 635 3.86 -10.22 -31.57
C GLU A 635 2.78 -10.28 -30.48
N ILE A 636 3.12 -9.92 -29.22
CA ILE A 636 2.14 -9.80 -28.14
C ILE A 636 1.16 -8.66 -28.45
N LEU A 637 1.66 -7.47 -28.81
CA LEU A 637 0.81 -6.33 -29.16
C LEU A 637 -0.15 -6.68 -30.33
N GLN A 638 0.36 -7.33 -31.38
CA GLN A 638 -0.48 -7.76 -32.52
C GLN A 638 -1.58 -8.75 -32.11
N ALA A 639 -1.28 -9.65 -31.16
CA ALA A 639 -2.24 -10.66 -30.70
C ALA A 639 -3.33 -10.04 -29.78
N LEU A 640 -3.00 -8.98 -29.06
CA LEU A 640 -3.87 -8.36 -28.07
C LEU A 640 -4.55 -7.06 -28.56
N GLN A 641 -4.13 -6.51 -29.68
CA GLN A 641 -4.72 -5.28 -30.24
C GLN A 641 -6.25 -5.42 -30.44
N GLY A 642 -7.00 -4.46 -29.91
CA GLY A 642 -8.46 -4.42 -29.98
C GLY A 642 -9.19 -5.45 -29.12
N LYS A 643 -8.49 -6.12 -28.20
CA LYS A 643 -9.09 -6.93 -27.14
C LYS A 643 -9.25 -6.09 -25.88
N ASP A 644 -10.29 -6.39 -25.13
CA ASP A 644 -10.55 -5.76 -23.82
C ASP A 644 -9.63 -6.40 -22.77
N ILE A 645 -8.40 -5.89 -22.69
CA ILE A 645 -7.33 -6.38 -21.78
C ILE A 645 -6.27 -5.31 -21.62
N LYS A 646 -5.78 -5.10 -20.40
CA LYS A 646 -4.58 -4.29 -20.18
C LYS A 646 -3.32 -5.16 -20.12
N ILE A 647 -2.18 -4.58 -20.39
CA ILE A 647 -0.87 -5.23 -20.34
C ILE A 647 -0.01 -4.56 -19.28
N LEU A 648 0.35 -5.28 -18.22
CA LEU A 648 1.37 -4.87 -17.28
C LEU A 648 2.74 -5.30 -17.83
N CYS A 649 3.48 -4.37 -18.39
CA CYS A 649 4.77 -4.63 -19.06
C CYS A 649 5.92 -4.41 -18.08
N GLU A 650 6.56 -5.50 -17.59
CA GLU A 650 7.69 -5.40 -16.66
C GLU A 650 9.02 -5.23 -17.40
N PHE A 651 9.78 -4.21 -17.06
CA PHE A 651 11.16 -4.05 -17.50
C PHE A 651 12.10 -4.97 -16.70
N LYS A 652 12.63 -6.01 -17.33
CA LYS A 652 13.58 -6.96 -16.73
C LYS A 652 15.05 -6.63 -17.04
N SER A 653 15.32 -5.49 -17.65
CA SER A 653 16.69 -5.02 -17.86
C SER A 653 16.74 -3.49 -17.85
N THR A 654 17.94 -2.95 -17.61
CA THR A 654 18.23 -1.51 -17.62
C THR A 654 18.83 -1.04 -18.94
N GLN A 655 18.63 -1.79 -20.04
CA GLN A 655 19.15 -1.43 -21.36
C GLN A 655 18.59 -0.08 -21.81
N SER A 656 19.47 0.86 -22.16
CA SER A 656 19.16 2.28 -22.33
C SER A 656 18.06 2.60 -23.36
N LYS A 657 17.88 1.75 -24.36
CA LYS A 657 16.86 1.93 -25.42
C LYS A 657 15.59 1.13 -25.21
N LEU A 658 15.49 0.34 -24.14
CA LEU A 658 14.35 -0.54 -23.94
C LEU A 658 13.03 0.25 -23.80
N ALA A 659 12.99 1.26 -22.95
CA ALA A 659 11.80 2.09 -22.76
C ALA A 659 11.37 2.81 -24.05
N GLU A 660 12.32 3.39 -24.80
CA GLU A 660 12.06 4.04 -26.08
C GLU A 660 11.44 3.09 -27.09
N LYS A 661 12.02 1.89 -27.23
CA LYS A 661 11.54 0.89 -28.20
C LYS A 661 10.16 0.35 -27.83
N CYS A 662 9.89 0.11 -26.55
CA CYS A 662 8.57 -0.28 -26.09
C CYS A 662 7.53 0.81 -26.42
N ALA A 663 7.80 2.06 -26.08
CA ALA A 663 6.91 3.18 -26.38
C ALA A 663 6.64 3.33 -27.88
N ASN A 664 7.68 3.18 -28.73
CA ASN A 664 7.52 3.27 -30.19
C ASN A 664 6.67 2.12 -30.75
N LEU A 665 6.78 0.91 -30.22
CA LEU A 665 5.93 -0.21 -30.63
C LEU A 665 4.48 0.00 -30.20
N ILE A 666 4.23 0.45 -28.97
CA ILE A 666 2.89 0.75 -28.47
C ILE A 666 2.20 1.79 -29.35
N LYS A 667 2.88 2.91 -29.65
CA LYS A 667 2.37 3.96 -30.55
C LYS A 667 2.13 3.45 -31.97
N LYS A 668 3.02 2.56 -32.48
CA LYS A 668 2.85 1.95 -33.81
C LYS A 668 1.55 1.18 -33.94
N TYR A 669 1.09 0.55 -32.85
CA TYR A 669 -0.14 -0.25 -32.82
C TYR A 669 -1.35 0.50 -32.23
N ASN A 670 -1.20 1.79 -31.85
CA ASN A 670 -2.20 2.61 -31.17
C ASN A 670 -2.77 1.88 -29.92
N MET A 671 -1.88 1.43 -29.03
CA MET A 671 -2.24 0.68 -27.82
C MET A 671 -1.79 1.42 -26.55
N GLU A 672 -1.69 2.75 -26.60
CA GLU A 672 -1.33 3.58 -25.43
C GLU A 672 -2.36 3.43 -24.31
N ASP A 673 -3.60 3.14 -24.65
CA ASP A 673 -4.72 2.89 -23.74
C ASP A 673 -4.80 1.43 -23.23
N GLN A 674 -3.81 0.59 -23.56
CA GLN A 674 -3.78 -0.82 -23.15
C GLN A 674 -2.53 -1.19 -22.34
N VAL A 675 -1.51 -0.33 -22.22
CA VAL A 675 -0.22 -0.72 -21.61
C VAL A 675 0.16 0.16 -20.43
N VAL A 676 0.41 -0.49 -19.29
CA VAL A 676 0.99 0.08 -18.06
C VAL A 676 2.34 -0.58 -17.81
N PHE A 677 3.29 0.14 -17.21
CA PHE A 677 4.64 -0.38 -16.96
C PHE A 677 4.89 -0.62 -15.48
N ILE A 678 5.54 -1.73 -15.19
CA ILE A 678 5.98 -2.07 -13.83
C ILE A 678 7.47 -2.41 -13.82
N CYS A 679 8.17 -2.20 -12.71
CA CYS A 679 9.58 -2.53 -12.58
C CYS A 679 10.09 -2.49 -11.14
N PHE A 680 11.06 -3.35 -10.81
CA PHE A 680 11.87 -3.24 -9.58
C PHE A 680 12.94 -2.14 -9.65
N THR A 681 13.27 -1.66 -10.85
CA THR A 681 14.32 -0.65 -11.05
C THR A 681 13.71 0.72 -11.32
N PRO A 682 13.75 1.66 -10.36
CA PRO A 682 13.03 2.94 -10.48
C PRO A 682 13.47 3.81 -11.67
N SER A 683 14.73 3.73 -12.09
CA SER A 683 15.23 4.48 -13.26
C SER A 683 14.52 4.09 -14.56
N MET A 684 14.01 2.87 -14.67
CA MET A 684 13.24 2.44 -15.84
C MET A 684 11.83 3.05 -15.84
N LEU A 685 11.21 3.18 -14.66
CA LEU A 685 9.91 3.82 -14.48
C LEU A 685 9.97 5.32 -14.86
N THR A 686 11.05 6.00 -14.51
CA THR A 686 11.25 7.39 -14.94
C THR A 686 11.66 7.50 -16.41
N SER A 687 12.30 6.48 -16.97
CA SER A 687 12.71 6.45 -18.37
C SER A 687 11.52 6.40 -19.33
N ILE A 688 10.51 5.55 -19.05
CA ILE A 688 9.35 5.41 -19.94
C ILE A 688 8.51 6.70 -19.99
N LYS A 689 8.43 7.44 -18.88
CA LYS A 689 7.69 8.72 -18.80
C LYS A 689 8.27 9.83 -19.71
N LYS A 690 9.48 9.64 -20.25
CA LYS A 690 10.06 10.54 -21.27
C LYS A 690 9.43 10.34 -22.65
N TYR A 691 8.82 9.19 -22.91
CA TYR A 691 8.34 8.80 -24.22
C TYR A 691 6.81 8.72 -24.29
N MET A 692 6.15 8.48 -23.15
CA MET A 692 4.68 8.47 -23.07
C MET A 692 4.20 8.79 -21.65
N ASN A 693 3.01 9.37 -21.54
CA ASN A 693 2.32 9.49 -20.27
C ASN A 693 1.67 8.14 -19.94
N THR A 694 1.99 7.59 -18.80
CA THR A 694 1.45 6.31 -18.34
C THR A 694 1.62 6.18 -16.84
N SER A 695 0.73 5.45 -16.20
CA SER A 695 0.95 4.96 -14.85
C SER A 695 2.14 4.00 -14.82
N THR A 696 2.79 3.92 -13.69
CA THR A 696 3.91 3.00 -13.49
C THR A 696 3.83 2.38 -12.11
N GLY A 697 3.90 1.06 -12.01
CA GLY A 697 3.94 0.33 -10.75
C GLY A 697 5.40 0.07 -10.29
N TYR A 698 5.74 0.55 -9.10
CA TYR A 698 7.02 0.22 -8.50
C TYR A 698 6.90 -1.09 -7.72
N LEU A 699 7.59 -2.12 -8.22
CA LEU A 699 7.62 -3.44 -7.59
C LEU A 699 8.51 -3.40 -6.36
N LEU A 700 7.92 -3.59 -5.19
CA LEU A 700 8.56 -3.50 -3.89
C LEU A 700 8.34 -4.79 -3.09
N ASN A 701 9.32 -5.15 -2.28
CA ASN A 701 9.07 -6.17 -1.27
C ASN A 701 8.20 -5.60 -0.16
N ALA A 702 7.32 -6.45 0.38
CA ALA A 702 6.56 -6.11 1.56
C ALA A 702 7.51 -5.75 2.72
N PRO A 703 7.07 -4.91 3.68
CA PRO A 703 7.84 -4.63 4.88
C PRO A 703 8.24 -5.91 5.61
N ALA A 704 9.40 -5.91 6.24
CA ALA A 704 9.89 -7.09 6.97
C ALA A 704 8.96 -7.51 8.12
N TYR A 705 8.27 -6.54 8.72
CA TYR A 705 7.32 -6.76 9.81
C TYR A 705 6.16 -5.77 9.70
N VAL A 706 4.95 -6.28 9.75
CA VAL A 706 3.70 -5.50 9.86
C VAL A 706 2.74 -6.29 10.76
N ASP A 707 2.31 -5.68 11.85
CA ASP A 707 1.38 -6.26 12.82
C ASP A 707 0.07 -5.44 12.84
N ASN A 708 -1.08 -6.09 12.72
CA ASN A 708 -2.38 -5.43 12.83
C ASN A 708 -2.62 -4.76 14.19
N ASN A 709 -1.94 -5.21 15.24
CA ASN A 709 -2.09 -4.65 16.58
C ASN A 709 -1.13 -3.47 16.85
N ASP A 710 -0.18 -3.23 15.95
CA ASP A 710 0.75 -2.09 15.98
C ASP A 710 0.40 -1.14 14.83
N THR A 711 -0.60 -0.30 15.05
CA THR A 711 -1.09 0.65 14.04
C THR A 711 0.00 1.66 13.65
N VAL A 712 0.79 2.13 14.62
CA VAL A 712 1.85 3.11 14.37
C VAL A 712 3.01 2.47 13.62
N GLY A 713 3.45 1.27 14.01
CA GLY A 713 4.49 0.53 13.29
C GLY A 713 4.07 0.18 11.86
N THR A 714 2.80 -0.16 11.65
CA THR A 714 2.20 -0.40 10.33
C THR A 714 2.21 0.87 9.49
N LEU A 715 1.79 2.01 10.05
CA LEU A 715 1.76 3.31 9.37
C LEU A 715 3.18 3.77 8.97
N ASN A 716 4.18 3.56 9.83
CA ASN A 716 5.57 3.88 9.52
C ASN A 716 6.16 2.97 8.44
N ALA A 717 5.80 1.68 8.42
CA ALA A 717 6.15 0.75 7.34
C ALA A 717 5.53 1.19 6.00
N TYR A 718 4.26 1.60 6.03
CA TYR A 718 3.57 2.19 4.88
C TYR A 718 4.27 3.47 4.39
N LYS A 719 4.69 4.38 5.31
CA LYS A 719 5.45 5.59 4.98
C LYS A 719 6.71 5.28 4.17
N GLY A 720 7.47 4.27 4.57
CA GLY A 720 8.69 3.87 3.85
C GLY A 720 8.43 3.50 2.40
N LEU A 721 7.39 2.69 2.14
CA LEU A 721 7.00 2.33 0.78
C LEU A 721 6.38 3.50 0.01
N GLN A 722 5.55 4.33 0.67
CA GLN A 722 4.98 5.54 0.07
C GLN A 722 6.08 6.50 -0.39
N THR A 723 7.06 6.77 0.45
CA THR A 723 8.19 7.65 0.10
C THR A 723 8.94 7.14 -1.13
N SER A 724 9.19 5.83 -1.19
CA SER A 724 9.84 5.21 -2.34
C SER A 724 9.02 5.36 -3.62
N THR A 725 7.72 5.08 -3.59
CA THR A 725 6.85 5.18 -4.77
C THR A 725 6.64 6.62 -5.23
N LEU A 726 6.42 7.54 -4.30
CA LEU A 726 6.24 8.95 -4.62
C LEU A 726 7.49 9.58 -5.24
N SER A 727 8.69 9.19 -4.81
CA SER A 727 9.96 9.70 -5.36
C SER A 727 10.11 9.45 -6.86
N TYR A 728 9.49 8.39 -7.37
CA TYR A 728 9.56 7.99 -8.78
C TYR A 728 8.24 8.18 -9.53
N HIS A 729 7.29 8.90 -8.93
CA HIS A 729 5.96 9.13 -9.52
C HIS A 729 5.26 7.83 -9.93
N ALA A 730 5.39 6.81 -9.09
CA ALA A 730 4.87 5.46 -9.33
C ALA A 730 3.72 5.13 -8.37
N THR A 731 2.98 4.08 -8.68
CA THR A 731 2.04 3.42 -7.79
C THR A 731 2.72 2.31 -7.00
N MET A 732 2.10 1.87 -5.93
CA MET A 732 2.66 0.86 -5.05
C MET A 732 2.23 -0.54 -5.51
N ALA A 733 3.18 -1.37 -5.95
CA ALA A 733 2.99 -2.77 -6.31
C ALA A 733 3.87 -3.65 -5.42
N VAL A 734 3.29 -4.34 -4.44
CA VAL A 734 4.04 -5.01 -3.37
C VAL A 734 3.85 -6.52 -3.35
N ASN A 735 4.86 -7.22 -2.85
CA ASN A 735 4.69 -8.63 -2.46
C ASN A 735 3.71 -8.72 -1.29
N TYR A 736 2.65 -9.54 -1.44
CA TYR A 736 1.56 -9.61 -0.45
C TYR A 736 1.93 -10.27 0.89
N GLY A 737 3.07 -10.95 1.00
CA GLY A 737 3.39 -11.88 2.10
C GLY A 737 3.24 -11.31 3.51
N ASN A 738 3.56 -10.04 3.72
CA ASN A 738 3.47 -9.36 5.02
C ASN A 738 2.41 -8.25 5.05
N ILE A 739 1.55 -8.15 4.01
CA ILE A 739 0.50 -7.14 3.96
C ILE A 739 -0.63 -7.53 4.91
N THR A 740 -0.99 -6.61 5.82
CA THR A 740 -2.13 -6.72 6.71
C THR A 740 -3.31 -5.89 6.21
N SER A 741 -4.50 -6.11 6.76
CA SER A 741 -5.66 -5.26 6.48
C SER A 741 -5.44 -3.82 6.95
N GLU A 742 -4.71 -3.62 8.06
CA GLU A 742 -4.39 -2.29 8.57
C GLU A 742 -3.46 -1.53 7.61
N PHE A 743 -2.43 -2.18 7.08
CA PHE A 743 -1.57 -1.59 6.05
C PHE A 743 -2.36 -1.12 4.82
N LEU A 744 -3.36 -1.90 4.39
CA LEU A 744 -4.25 -1.52 3.30
C LEU A 744 -5.15 -0.34 3.66
N ARG A 745 -5.64 -0.28 4.90
CA ARG A 745 -6.44 0.86 5.40
C ARG A 745 -5.64 2.15 5.39
N ASP A 746 -4.34 2.13 5.75
CA ASP A 746 -3.47 3.31 5.70
C ASP A 746 -3.32 3.87 4.26
N ALA A 747 -3.23 2.99 3.27
CA ALA A 747 -3.26 3.39 1.86
C ALA A 747 -4.64 3.93 1.44
N ASN A 748 -5.71 3.26 1.87
CA ASN A 748 -7.09 3.64 1.55
C ASN A 748 -7.51 4.95 2.23
N ASP A 749 -7.06 5.26 3.45
CA ASP A 749 -7.29 6.57 4.08
C ASP A 749 -6.82 7.73 3.22
N ARG A 750 -5.75 7.50 2.46
CA ARG A 750 -5.16 8.44 1.50
C ARG A 750 -5.79 8.38 0.12
N GLY A 751 -6.80 7.51 -0.06
CA GLY A 751 -7.49 7.29 -1.33
C GLY A 751 -6.60 6.74 -2.43
N LEU A 752 -5.52 6.03 -2.10
CA LEU A 752 -4.54 5.52 -3.04
C LEU A 752 -4.85 4.10 -3.51
N THR A 753 -4.23 3.69 -4.61
CA THR A 753 -4.29 2.32 -5.12
C THR A 753 -3.09 1.51 -4.63
N LEU A 754 -3.31 0.22 -4.33
CA LEU A 754 -2.28 -0.73 -3.96
C LEU A 754 -2.47 -2.03 -4.72
N TRP A 755 -1.41 -2.49 -5.38
CA TRP A 755 -1.37 -3.72 -6.17
C TRP A 755 -0.45 -4.75 -5.53
N SER A 756 -0.73 -6.04 -5.76
CA SER A 756 0.03 -7.12 -5.12
C SER A 756 0.38 -8.25 -6.07
N TRP A 757 1.51 -8.92 -5.77
CA TRP A 757 2.08 -10.02 -6.56
C TRP A 757 2.88 -10.97 -5.66
N THR A 758 3.16 -12.20 -6.06
CA THR A 758 2.49 -13.05 -7.03
C THR A 758 1.81 -14.19 -6.27
N TYR A 759 0.51 -14.36 -6.50
CA TYR A 759 -0.24 -15.45 -5.87
C TYR A 759 0.03 -16.74 -6.62
N GLY A 760 0.50 -17.77 -5.89
CA GLY A 760 0.83 -19.07 -6.47
C GLY A 760 -0.40 -19.80 -7.02
N GLN A 761 -0.15 -20.81 -7.84
CA GLN A 761 -1.19 -21.55 -8.60
C GLN A 761 -2.35 -22.12 -7.77
N SER A 762 -2.14 -22.40 -6.49
CA SER A 762 -3.14 -23.00 -5.58
C SER A 762 -3.48 -22.13 -4.37
N ASP A 763 -3.02 -20.88 -4.33
CA ASP A 763 -3.12 -19.98 -3.16
C ASP A 763 -4.49 -19.29 -3.04
N THR A 764 -5.56 -20.07 -2.93
CA THR A 764 -6.92 -19.55 -2.78
C THR A 764 -7.16 -18.86 -1.44
N THR A 765 -6.38 -19.17 -0.40
CA THR A 765 -6.52 -18.60 0.94
C THR A 765 -6.08 -17.13 0.96
N ASN A 766 -4.85 -16.83 0.49
CA ASN A 766 -4.37 -15.45 0.48
C ASN A 766 -5.08 -14.61 -0.59
N ILE A 767 -5.43 -15.20 -1.74
CA ILE A 767 -6.30 -14.55 -2.73
C ILE A 767 -7.58 -14.05 -2.05
N SER A 768 -8.30 -14.92 -1.34
CA SER A 768 -9.56 -14.56 -0.69
C SER A 768 -9.36 -13.53 0.43
N LYS A 769 -8.28 -13.66 1.22
CA LYS A 769 -7.94 -12.71 2.28
C LYS A 769 -7.69 -11.32 1.71
N MET A 770 -6.85 -11.18 0.69
CA MET A 770 -6.48 -9.88 0.11
C MET A 770 -7.62 -9.27 -0.71
N PHE A 771 -8.43 -10.08 -1.35
CA PHE A 771 -9.65 -9.67 -2.04
C PHE A 771 -10.61 -8.93 -1.07
N LEU A 772 -10.88 -9.53 0.09
CA LEU A 772 -11.73 -8.92 1.11
C LEU A 772 -11.08 -7.73 1.81
N ALA A 773 -9.76 -7.76 1.99
CA ALA A 773 -9.05 -6.64 2.61
C ALA A 773 -9.01 -5.36 1.75
N GLY A 774 -9.42 -5.42 0.47
CA GLY A 774 -9.54 -4.26 -0.40
C GLY A 774 -8.33 -3.99 -1.29
N MET A 775 -7.55 -5.03 -1.61
CA MET A 775 -6.50 -4.95 -2.62
C MET A 775 -7.08 -4.45 -3.95
N ASN A 776 -6.42 -3.52 -4.63
CA ASN A 776 -6.92 -2.94 -5.88
C ASN A 776 -6.58 -3.79 -7.11
N GLY A 777 -5.39 -4.39 -7.15
CA GLY A 777 -4.98 -5.31 -8.20
C GLY A 777 -4.19 -6.50 -7.67
N MET A 778 -4.38 -7.67 -8.28
CA MET A 778 -3.82 -8.94 -7.80
C MET A 778 -3.26 -9.75 -8.96
N THR A 779 -1.95 -10.05 -8.93
CA THR A 779 -1.23 -10.78 -9.98
C THR A 779 -1.03 -12.24 -9.58
N THR A 780 -1.47 -13.19 -10.42
CA THR A 780 -1.54 -14.63 -10.11
C THR A 780 -0.93 -15.52 -11.20
N ASP A 781 -0.37 -16.65 -10.76
CA ASP A 781 0.04 -17.75 -11.66
C ASP A 781 -1.16 -18.59 -12.20
N ASN A 782 -2.37 -18.40 -11.66
CA ASN A 782 -3.54 -19.17 -12.05
C ASN A 782 -4.79 -18.29 -12.15
N VAL A 783 -4.99 -17.72 -13.31
CA VAL A 783 -6.16 -16.88 -13.62
C VAL A 783 -7.47 -17.60 -13.35
N GLY A 784 -7.55 -18.87 -13.68
CA GLY A 784 -8.76 -19.69 -13.51
C GLY A 784 -9.29 -19.82 -12.09
N ASN A 785 -8.50 -19.44 -11.05
CA ASN A 785 -8.97 -19.44 -9.66
C ASN A 785 -10.20 -18.55 -9.46
N MET A 786 -10.33 -17.48 -10.21
CA MET A 786 -11.42 -16.51 -10.08
C MET A 786 -12.47 -16.60 -11.17
N LYS A 787 -12.32 -17.48 -12.16
CA LYS A 787 -13.20 -17.57 -13.35
C LYS A 787 -14.69 -17.56 -13.00
N ASN A 788 -15.11 -18.29 -11.97
CA ASN A 788 -16.49 -18.39 -11.55
C ASN A 788 -16.86 -17.43 -10.41
N THR A 789 -15.95 -16.54 -10.01
CA THR A 789 -16.16 -15.56 -8.95
C THR A 789 -16.85 -14.35 -9.55
N LEU A 790 -17.85 -13.83 -8.85
CA LEU A 790 -18.59 -12.65 -9.28
C LEU A 790 -17.68 -11.41 -9.31
N LYS A 791 -17.60 -10.75 -10.47
CA LYS A 791 -16.81 -9.53 -10.68
C LYS A 791 -17.66 -8.28 -10.43
N THR A 792 -18.86 -8.22 -10.97
CA THR A 792 -19.69 -7.02 -10.91
C THR A 792 -21.18 -7.31 -11.03
N ILE A 793 -21.99 -6.28 -10.72
CA ILE A 793 -23.44 -6.28 -10.92
C ILE A 793 -23.79 -5.04 -11.73
N TYR A 794 -24.52 -5.24 -12.81
CA TYR A 794 -25.10 -4.20 -13.66
C TYR A 794 -26.59 -4.04 -13.36
N ALA A 795 -27.05 -2.79 -13.28
CA ALA A 795 -28.47 -2.44 -13.18
C ALA A 795 -28.68 -1.06 -13.82
N PRO A 796 -29.90 -0.75 -14.30
CA PRO A 796 -30.20 0.57 -14.85
C PRO A 796 -30.10 1.62 -13.73
N THR A 797 -29.67 2.82 -14.05
CA THR A 797 -29.57 3.92 -13.09
C THR A 797 -30.92 4.63 -12.88
N LYS A 798 -31.81 4.52 -13.83
CA LYS A 798 -33.14 5.16 -13.80
C LYS A 798 -34.21 4.31 -14.49
N VAL A 799 -35.40 4.25 -13.92
CA VAL A 799 -36.58 3.59 -14.52
C VAL A 799 -37.80 4.52 -14.39
N TYR A 800 -38.52 4.71 -15.49
CA TYR A 800 -39.77 5.44 -15.49
C TYR A 800 -40.96 4.47 -15.46
N VAL A 801 -41.98 4.83 -14.66
CA VAL A 801 -43.18 4.02 -14.51
C VAL A 801 -44.40 4.94 -14.63
N ALA A 802 -45.31 4.62 -15.54
CA ALA A 802 -46.58 5.37 -15.68
C ALA A 802 -47.40 5.28 -14.37
N PRO A 803 -48.24 6.28 -14.02
CA PRO A 803 -49.11 6.24 -12.89
C PRO A 803 -49.99 4.98 -12.88
N ASN A 804 -50.05 4.28 -11.77
CA ASN A 804 -50.73 2.95 -11.62
C ASN A 804 -50.21 1.88 -12.59
N GLY A 805 -49.12 2.10 -13.26
CA GLY A 805 -48.51 1.17 -14.22
C GLY A 805 -47.45 0.27 -13.58
N THR A 806 -46.80 -0.49 -14.45
CA THR A 806 -45.71 -1.36 -14.08
C THR A 806 -44.59 -1.27 -15.10
N ALA A 807 -43.33 -1.41 -14.64
CA ALA A 807 -42.15 -1.54 -15.48
C ALA A 807 -41.31 -2.74 -15.01
N ALA A 808 -40.58 -3.36 -15.92
CA ALA A 808 -39.52 -4.29 -15.57
C ALA A 808 -38.21 -3.51 -15.36
N TYR A 809 -37.36 -4.02 -14.50
CA TYR A 809 -35.94 -3.67 -14.49
C TYR A 809 -35.11 -4.91 -14.71
N THR A 810 -33.97 -4.77 -15.32
CA THR A 810 -33.03 -5.86 -15.57
C THR A 810 -31.75 -5.62 -14.76
N ALA A 811 -31.37 -6.61 -13.95
CA ALA A 811 -30.10 -6.62 -13.26
C ALA A 811 -29.31 -7.87 -13.65
N TYR A 812 -28.05 -7.71 -13.98
CA TYR A 812 -27.16 -8.79 -14.36
C TYR A 812 -26.00 -8.89 -13.40
N SER A 813 -25.57 -10.11 -13.13
CA SER A 813 -24.30 -10.40 -12.51
C SER A 813 -23.32 -10.92 -13.55
N GLU A 814 -22.07 -10.53 -13.43
CA GLU A 814 -21.00 -10.99 -14.30
C GLU A 814 -19.84 -11.55 -13.46
N THR A 815 -19.33 -12.73 -13.84
CA THR A 815 -18.14 -13.34 -13.24
C THR A 815 -16.88 -12.87 -13.95
N TYR A 816 -15.70 -13.05 -13.34
CA TYR A 816 -14.42 -12.79 -14.01
C TYR A 816 -14.29 -13.54 -15.34
N GLY A 817 -14.82 -14.75 -15.46
CA GLY A 817 -14.82 -15.53 -16.72
C GLY A 817 -15.87 -15.08 -17.74
N GLY A 818 -16.50 -13.91 -17.56
CA GLY A 818 -17.44 -13.33 -18.52
C GLY A 818 -18.82 -14.01 -18.54
N THR A 819 -19.16 -14.85 -17.52
CA THR A 819 -20.49 -15.42 -17.46
C THR A 819 -21.49 -14.38 -16.93
N VAL A 820 -22.39 -13.93 -17.80
CA VAL A 820 -23.47 -13.00 -17.48
C VAL A 820 -24.73 -13.77 -17.12
N THR A 821 -25.37 -13.42 -16.00
CA THR A 821 -26.59 -14.06 -15.51
C THR A 821 -27.62 -13.01 -15.14
N ASP A 822 -28.85 -13.16 -15.62
CA ASP A 822 -29.99 -12.33 -15.19
C ASP A 822 -30.36 -12.66 -13.74
N ILE A 823 -30.13 -11.69 -12.85
CA ILE A 823 -30.43 -11.78 -11.42
C ILE A 823 -31.64 -10.92 -11.01
N SER A 824 -32.36 -10.31 -11.96
CA SER A 824 -33.51 -9.42 -11.69
C SER A 824 -34.53 -10.01 -10.70
N LYS A 825 -34.75 -11.32 -10.78
CA LYS A 825 -35.70 -12.04 -9.93
C LYS A 825 -35.12 -12.62 -8.65
N THR A 826 -33.82 -12.80 -8.57
CA THR A 826 -33.11 -13.51 -7.50
C THR A 826 -32.26 -12.62 -6.61
N ALA A 827 -31.86 -11.45 -7.11
CA ALA A 827 -31.12 -10.47 -6.32
C ALA A 827 -31.99 -9.93 -5.17
N LYS A 828 -31.34 -9.65 -4.04
CA LYS A 828 -32.00 -9.01 -2.90
C LYS A 828 -32.20 -7.51 -3.22
N VAL A 829 -33.43 -7.05 -3.17
CA VAL A 829 -33.78 -5.64 -3.29
C VAL A 829 -33.57 -4.95 -1.95
N ILE A 830 -32.90 -3.79 -1.98
CA ILE A 830 -32.69 -2.93 -0.82
C ILE A 830 -33.36 -1.59 -1.13
N ALA A 831 -34.48 -1.29 -0.45
CA ALA A 831 -35.13 0.01 -0.54
C ALA A 831 -34.22 1.07 0.08
N ILE A 832 -34.10 2.22 -0.58
CA ILE A 832 -33.28 3.34 -0.13
C ILE A 832 -34.21 4.46 0.35
N GLU A 833 -35.07 4.96 -0.56
CA GLU A 833 -35.97 6.09 -0.27
C GLU A 833 -37.35 5.87 -0.84
N ASN A 834 -38.34 6.42 -0.14
CA ASN A 834 -39.73 6.51 -0.59
C ASN A 834 -40.34 5.18 -1.06
N ASP A 835 -40.09 4.10 -0.34
CA ASP A 835 -40.62 2.76 -0.64
C ASP A 835 -42.13 2.70 -0.76
N SER A 836 -42.86 3.67 -0.19
CA SER A 836 -44.33 3.82 -0.33
C SER A 836 -44.77 4.25 -1.73
N VAL A 837 -43.86 4.73 -2.60
CA VAL A 837 -44.15 5.15 -4.00
C VAL A 837 -44.25 3.95 -4.91
N ILE A 838 -43.52 2.90 -4.66
CA ILE A 838 -43.38 1.70 -5.49
C ILE A 838 -43.50 0.42 -4.69
N GLU A 839 -43.78 -0.69 -5.38
CA GLU A 839 -43.60 -2.04 -4.90
C GLU A 839 -42.72 -2.79 -5.88
N ILE A 840 -41.70 -3.53 -5.36
CA ILE A 840 -40.77 -4.29 -6.19
C ILE A 840 -40.91 -5.77 -5.87
N SER A 841 -41.17 -6.60 -6.87
CA SER A 841 -41.25 -8.03 -6.73
C SER A 841 -40.91 -8.74 -8.06
N GLY A 842 -40.01 -9.75 -7.98
CA GLY A 842 -39.70 -10.63 -9.11
C GLY A 842 -39.17 -9.92 -10.36
N GLY A 843 -38.37 -8.85 -10.23
CA GLY A 843 -37.82 -8.08 -11.33
C GLY A 843 -38.82 -7.03 -11.92
N LYS A 844 -39.90 -6.77 -11.20
CA LYS A 844 -40.97 -5.85 -11.64
C LYS A 844 -41.20 -4.76 -10.60
N ILE A 845 -41.33 -3.54 -11.08
CA ILE A 845 -41.70 -2.37 -10.32
C ILE A 845 -43.15 -2.06 -10.58
N THR A 846 -43.96 -1.86 -9.54
CA THR A 846 -45.37 -1.47 -9.60
C THR A 846 -45.52 -0.09 -8.94
N ALA A 847 -46.08 0.87 -9.65
CA ALA A 847 -46.37 2.21 -9.14
C ALA A 847 -47.53 2.14 -8.14
N LYS A 848 -47.38 2.78 -6.99
CA LYS A 848 -48.42 2.94 -5.94
C LYS A 848 -48.96 4.38 -5.92
N LYS A 849 -48.10 5.35 -6.13
CA LYS A 849 -48.46 6.78 -6.25
C LYS A 849 -47.39 7.51 -7.05
N ASN A 850 -47.72 8.69 -7.54
CA ASN A 850 -46.72 9.55 -8.21
C ASN A 850 -45.63 9.99 -7.24
N GLY A 851 -44.40 10.09 -7.75
CA GLY A 851 -43.25 10.54 -6.99
C GLY A 851 -41.95 9.87 -7.44
N VAL A 852 -40.90 10.08 -6.69
CA VAL A 852 -39.59 9.49 -6.92
C VAL A 852 -39.26 8.56 -5.76
N ALA A 853 -38.78 7.37 -6.08
CA ALA A 853 -38.27 6.39 -5.13
C ALA A 853 -36.91 5.90 -5.60
N SER A 854 -36.16 5.29 -4.71
CA SER A 854 -34.88 4.65 -5.05
C SER A 854 -34.69 3.33 -4.33
N PHE A 855 -33.99 2.42 -5.01
CA PHE A 855 -33.56 1.13 -4.48
C PHE A 855 -32.26 0.71 -5.11
N MET A 856 -31.58 -0.27 -4.53
CA MET A 856 -30.47 -0.97 -5.17
C MET A 856 -30.67 -2.48 -5.05
N VAL A 857 -29.92 -3.25 -5.81
CA VAL A 857 -29.90 -4.70 -5.71
C VAL A 857 -28.56 -5.18 -5.17
N SER A 858 -28.59 -6.26 -4.40
CA SER A 858 -27.39 -6.94 -3.94
C SER A 858 -27.43 -8.42 -4.23
N TYR A 859 -26.27 -9.02 -4.45
CA TYR A 859 -26.15 -10.42 -4.78
C TYR A 859 -24.96 -11.06 -4.05
N GLU A 860 -25.25 -12.19 -3.37
CA GLU A 860 -24.24 -12.94 -2.61
C GLU A 860 -23.51 -13.92 -3.51
N SER A 861 -22.20 -14.01 -3.39
CA SER A 861 -21.33 -14.96 -4.07
C SER A 861 -20.30 -15.55 -3.10
N LYS A 862 -19.42 -16.43 -3.61
CA LYS A 862 -18.36 -17.06 -2.84
C LYS A 862 -17.01 -16.89 -3.51
N LEU A 863 -16.00 -16.63 -2.70
CA LEU A 863 -14.59 -16.68 -3.09
C LEU A 863 -14.11 -18.14 -3.24
N PRO A 864 -12.95 -18.38 -3.89
CA PRO A 864 -12.41 -19.72 -4.13
C PRO A 864 -12.22 -20.57 -2.86
N ASN A 865 -11.97 -19.95 -1.71
CA ASN A 865 -11.88 -20.63 -0.40
C ASN A 865 -13.24 -20.91 0.26
N GLY A 866 -14.36 -20.52 -0.37
CA GLY A 866 -15.72 -20.69 0.12
C GLY A 866 -16.26 -19.51 0.97
N THR A 867 -15.46 -18.51 1.28
CA THR A 867 -15.91 -17.31 2.02
C THR A 867 -16.94 -16.54 1.22
N LYS A 868 -18.05 -16.18 1.86
CA LYS A 868 -19.14 -15.41 1.24
C LYS A 868 -18.82 -13.93 1.23
N TYR A 869 -19.30 -13.25 0.20
CA TYR A 869 -19.27 -11.79 0.07
C TYR A 869 -20.50 -11.33 -0.73
N THR A 870 -20.81 -10.04 -0.64
CA THR A 870 -21.98 -9.45 -1.30
C THR A 870 -21.57 -8.24 -2.12
N LEU A 871 -21.93 -8.22 -3.39
CA LEU A 871 -21.80 -7.05 -4.27
C LEU A 871 -23.14 -6.31 -4.36
N TYR A 872 -23.05 -5.02 -4.69
CA TYR A 872 -24.19 -4.09 -4.80
C TYR A 872 -24.18 -3.39 -6.16
N SER A 873 -25.38 -3.14 -6.72
CA SER A 873 -25.51 -2.20 -7.83
C SER A 873 -25.39 -0.76 -7.31
N GLN A 874 -25.18 0.20 -8.21
CA GLN A 874 -25.52 1.59 -7.89
C GLN A 874 -27.02 1.73 -7.69
N PRO A 875 -27.53 2.80 -7.01
CA PRO A 875 -28.93 3.06 -6.85
C PRO A 875 -29.68 3.17 -8.17
N ILE A 876 -30.89 2.61 -8.20
CA ILE A 876 -31.85 2.70 -9.29
C ILE A 876 -32.91 3.74 -8.89
N THR A 877 -32.91 4.87 -9.54
CA THR A 877 -33.96 5.89 -9.34
C THR A 877 -35.23 5.52 -10.13
N VAL A 878 -36.37 5.46 -9.46
CA VAL A 878 -37.67 5.18 -10.07
C VAL A 878 -38.51 6.44 -10.06
N VAL A 879 -38.90 6.90 -11.24
CA VAL A 879 -39.78 8.06 -11.41
C VAL A 879 -41.18 7.57 -11.80
N VAL A 880 -42.14 7.73 -10.89
CA VAL A 880 -43.55 7.44 -11.17
C VAL A 880 -44.25 8.71 -11.58
N GLY A 881 -44.64 8.78 -12.85
CA GLY A 881 -45.26 9.96 -13.47
C GLY A 881 -45.35 9.81 -14.97
N ASP A 882 -45.56 10.95 -15.65
CA ASP A 882 -45.50 10.97 -17.10
C ASP A 882 -44.11 10.61 -17.60
N ILE A 883 -44.05 9.66 -18.55
CA ILE A 883 -42.78 9.22 -19.13
C ILE A 883 -42.35 10.28 -20.15
N PRO A 884 -41.15 10.83 -20.02
CA PRO A 884 -40.61 11.77 -21.00
C PRO A 884 -40.43 11.05 -22.35
N GLU A 885 -41.00 11.61 -23.40
CA GLU A 885 -40.90 11.07 -24.77
C GLU A 885 -40.43 12.18 -25.72
N LEU A 886 -39.63 11.80 -26.72
CA LEU A 886 -39.32 12.69 -27.84
C LEU A 886 -40.61 12.96 -28.61
N THR A 887 -40.98 14.23 -28.73
CA THR A 887 -42.14 14.63 -29.51
C THR A 887 -41.67 15.02 -30.93
N LEU A 888 -42.05 14.20 -31.92
CA LEU A 888 -41.65 14.37 -33.31
C LEU A 888 -42.68 15.25 -34.02
N ASN A 889 -42.23 16.09 -34.95
CA ASN A 889 -43.08 16.94 -35.80
C ASN A 889 -42.99 16.56 -37.28
N ASP A 890 -42.46 15.37 -37.60
CA ASP A 890 -42.32 14.86 -38.95
C ASP A 890 -42.68 13.39 -38.99
N ASP A 891 -43.72 13.04 -39.73
CA ASP A 891 -44.28 11.67 -39.82
C ASP A 891 -43.34 10.64 -40.46
N ASN A 892 -42.23 11.08 -41.05
CA ASN A 892 -41.22 10.18 -41.58
C ASN A 892 -40.31 9.58 -40.46
N PHE A 893 -40.38 10.13 -39.27
CA PHE A 893 -39.63 9.64 -38.12
C PHE A 893 -40.58 8.95 -37.15
N THR A 894 -40.12 7.81 -36.61
CA THR A 894 -40.87 7.07 -35.56
C THR A 894 -39.87 6.61 -34.48
N VAL A 895 -40.34 6.61 -33.22
CA VAL A 895 -39.61 6.00 -32.13
C VAL A 895 -40.32 4.71 -31.71
N GLU A 896 -39.65 3.59 -31.84
CA GLU A 896 -40.15 2.27 -31.44
C GLU A 896 -39.11 1.55 -30.57
N ASN A 897 -39.51 1.12 -29.38
CA ASN A 897 -38.63 0.41 -28.43
C ASN A 897 -37.28 1.14 -28.17
N GLY A 898 -37.28 2.49 -28.08
CA GLY A 898 -36.07 3.28 -27.84
C GLY A 898 -35.15 3.44 -29.07
N ILE A 899 -35.66 3.11 -30.26
CA ILE A 899 -34.94 3.27 -31.53
C ILE A 899 -35.68 4.31 -32.41
N LEU A 900 -34.93 5.31 -32.90
CA LEU A 900 -35.41 6.29 -33.87
C LEU A 900 -35.20 5.75 -35.28
N TYR A 901 -36.29 5.59 -36.00
CA TYR A 901 -36.32 5.21 -37.41
C TYR A 901 -36.60 6.42 -38.30
N GLY A 902 -36.39 6.28 -39.62
CA GLY A 902 -36.63 7.32 -40.60
C GLY A 902 -35.45 8.20 -40.93
N VAL A 903 -34.30 8.01 -40.25
CA VAL A 903 -33.08 8.77 -40.53
C VAL A 903 -32.52 8.39 -41.92
N THR A 904 -32.15 9.40 -42.70
CA THR A 904 -31.58 9.24 -44.05
C THR A 904 -30.12 9.65 -44.09
N PRO A 905 -29.31 9.13 -45.03
CA PRO A 905 -27.90 9.49 -45.14
C PRO A 905 -27.66 10.99 -45.31
N LYS A 906 -26.60 11.50 -44.62
CA LYS A 906 -26.20 12.91 -44.63
C LYS A 906 -27.20 13.87 -43.97
N LEU A 907 -28.14 13.38 -43.18
CA LEU A 907 -28.95 14.21 -42.29
C LEU A 907 -28.04 14.82 -41.23
N THR A 908 -28.10 16.14 -41.08
CA THR A 908 -27.28 16.82 -40.04
C THR A 908 -27.97 16.79 -38.67
N VAL A 909 -27.20 16.95 -37.58
CA VAL A 909 -27.74 17.08 -36.22
C VAL A 909 -28.75 18.21 -36.15
N LYS A 910 -28.47 19.35 -36.76
CA LYS A 910 -29.39 20.48 -36.83
C LYS A 910 -30.72 20.14 -37.53
N GLU A 911 -30.64 19.46 -38.64
CA GLU A 911 -31.85 19.03 -39.39
C GLU A 911 -32.65 18.02 -38.58
N LEU A 912 -31.99 17.05 -37.92
CA LEU A 912 -32.68 16.09 -37.06
C LEU A 912 -33.36 16.80 -35.87
N LEU A 913 -32.64 17.66 -35.15
CA LEU A 913 -33.21 18.41 -34.02
C LEU A 913 -34.42 19.29 -34.45
N SER A 914 -34.39 19.80 -35.66
CA SER A 914 -35.55 20.55 -36.20
C SER A 914 -36.82 19.70 -36.37
N LYS A 915 -36.70 18.37 -36.34
CA LYS A 915 -37.80 17.41 -36.39
C LYS A 915 -38.35 17.01 -35.04
N ILE A 916 -37.81 17.59 -33.96
CA ILE A 916 -38.14 17.28 -32.57
C ILE A 916 -38.74 18.55 -31.94
N VAL A 917 -39.95 18.45 -31.40
CA VAL A 917 -40.63 19.62 -30.79
C VAL A 917 -39.93 20.09 -29.52
N ASN A 918 -39.49 19.15 -28.70
CA ASN A 918 -38.79 19.39 -27.42
C ASN A 918 -37.27 19.34 -27.54
N ALA A 919 -36.71 19.73 -28.70
CA ALA A 919 -35.31 19.64 -29.06
C ALA A 919 -34.37 20.40 -28.13
N ASN A 920 -34.80 21.47 -27.46
CA ASN A 920 -33.94 22.28 -26.57
C ASN A 920 -33.42 21.50 -25.38
N ASP A 921 -34.08 20.44 -24.97
CA ASP A 921 -33.71 19.58 -23.85
C ASP A 921 -33.03 18.29 -24.32
N VAL A 922 -32.71 18.15 -25.63
CA VAL A 922 -32.10 16.95 -26.21
C VAL A 922 -30.60 17.13 -26.36
N LYS A 923 -29.82 16.21 -25.76
CA LYS A 923 -28.39 16.07 -26.02
C LYS A 923 -28.18 14.99 -27.08
N VAL A 924 -27.28 15.23 -28.04
CA VAL A 924 -26.92 14.25 -29.07
C VAL A 924 -25.55 13.72 -28.82
N TYR A 925 -25.42 12.41 -28.76
CA TYR A 925 -24.13 11.72 -28.63
C TYR A 925 -23.87 10.89 -29.89
N ASP A 926 -22.59 10.80 -30.30
CA ASP A 926 -22.22 9.90 -31.41
C ASP A 926 -22.19 8.41 -30.94
N ALA A 927 -21.91 7.50 -31.86
CA ALA A 927 -21.86 6.07 -31.58
C ALA A 927 -20.73 5.67 -30.58
N SER A 928 -19.76 6.54 -30.31
CA SER A 928 -18.72 6.35 -29.30
C SER A 928 -19.14 6.88 -27.92
N GLY A 929 -20.29 7.53 -27.80
CA GLY A 929 -20.79 8.16 -26.58
C GLY A 929 -20.32 9.60 -26.37
N LYS A 930 -19.63 10.20 -27.32
CA LYS A 930 -19.16 11.58 -27.27
C LYS A 930 -20.26 12.57 -27.59
N LEU A 931 -20.39 13.65 -26.82
CA LEU A 931 -21.36 14.73 -27.09
C LEU A 931 -21.05 15.43 -28.41
N VAL A 932 -22.00 15.47 -29.29
CA VAL A 932 -21.91 16.15 -30.59
C VAL A 932 -22.35 17.62 -30.44
N THR A 933 -21.39 18.52 -30.55
CA THR A 933 -21.62 19.98 -30.47
C THR A 933 -21.63 20.65 -31.83
N ASP A 934 -21.18 19.96 -32.90
CA ASP A 934 -21.28 20.46 -34.28
C ASP A 934 -22.64 20.15 -34.86
N GLU A 935 -23.48 21.17 -34.97
CA GLU A 935 -24.82 21.02 -35.54
C GLU A 935 -24.80 20.58 -37.03
N ASN A 936 -23.68 20.71 -37.72
CA ASN A 936 -23.52 20.31 -39.13
C ASN A 936 -22.96 18.89 -39.28
N ALA A 937 -22.62 18.24 -38.18
CA ALA A 937 -22.21 16.85 -38.21
C ALA A 937 -23.33 15.96 -38.73
N PHE A 938 -23.02 14.93 -39.55
CA PHE A 938 -23.99 13.97 -40.02
C PHE A 938 -24.36 13.00 -38.89
N VAL A 939 -25.68 12.75 -38.79
CA VAL A 939 -26.21 11.78 -37.82
C VAL A 939 -25.98 10.36 -38.33
N GLY A 940 -25.21 9.60 -37.61
CA GLY A 940 -24.89 8.21 -37.95
C GLY A 940 -25.74 7.19 -37.21
N ASN A 941 -25.61 5.94 -37.63
CA ASN A 941 -26.21 4.80 -36.94
C ASN A 941 -25.55 4.65 -35.58
N GLY A 942 -26.34 4.41 -34.52
CA GLY A 942 -25.84 4.32 -33.18
C GLY A 942 -25.67 5.65 -32.44
N PHE A 943 -25.96 6.80 -33.09
CA PHE A 943 -26.10 8.05 -32.38
C PHE A 943 -27.20 7.94 -31.32
N VAL A 944 -27.07 8.65 -30.22
CA VAL A 944 -28.03 8.62 -29.12
C VAL A 944 -28.61 10.03 -28.90
N LEU A 945 -29.91 10.13 -28.91
CA LEU A 945 -30.65 11.31 -28.49
C LEU A 945 -31.07 11.12 -27.04
N SER A 946 -30.50 11.88 -26.14
CA SER A 946 -30.82 11.82 -24.70
C SER A 946 -31.75 12.98 -24.35
N TYR A 947 -32.97 12.67 -24.00
CA TYR A 947 -34.00 13.60 -23.55
C TYR A 947 -34.37 13.31 -22.10
N ARG A 948 -34.01 14.20 -21.18
CA ARG A 948 -34.23 13.99 -19.72
C ARG A 948 -33.79 12.63 -19.22
N ASP A 949 -32.56 12.22 -19.66
CA ASP A 949 -31.91 10.95 -19.35
C ASP A 949 -32.64 9.70 -19.91
N ILE A 950 -33.55 9.86 -20.85
CA ILE A 950 -34.04 8.75 -21.67
C ILE A 950 -33.30 8.79 -22.99
N ASP A 951 -32.62 7.72 -23.29
CA ASP A 951 -31.84 7.56 -24.50
C ASP A 951 -32.67 6.93 -25.62
N THR A 952 -32.59 7.52 -26.80
CA THR A 952 -33.18 6.98 -28.02
C THR A 952 -32.08 6.78 -29.05
N THR A 953 -31.83 5.53 -29.43
CA THR A 953 -30.75 5.18 -30.38
C THR A 953 -31.20 5.41 -31.82
N VAL A 954 -30.39 6.08 -32.61
CA VAL A 954 -30.61 6.32 -34.03
C VAL A 954 -30.30 5.07 -34.84
N ARG A 955 -31.25 4.63 -35.66
CA ARG A 955 -31.01 3.64 -36.71
C ARG A 955 -30.90 4.35 -38.07
N LEU A 956 -29.75 4.28 -38.69
CA LEU A 956 -29.55 4.64 -40.09
C LEU A 956 -29.28 3.38 -40.91
N LYS A 957 -30.26 2.96 -41.70
CA LYS A 957 -30.17 1.73 -42.50
C LYS A 957 -28.96 1.79 -43.45
N GLY A 958 -28.08 0.79 -43.36
CA GLY A 958 -26.92 0.65 -44.22
C GLY A 958 -25.65 1.36 -43.75
N ASP A 959 -25.73 2.22 -42.74
CA ASP A 959 -24.58 2.93 -42.15
C ASP A 959 -23.98 2.09 -41.03
N ILE A 960 -23.05 1.18 -41.38
CA ILE A 960 -22.52 0.18 -40.42
C ILE A 960 -21.38 0.77 -39.60
N ASP A 961 -20.63 1.72 -40.17
CA ASP A 961 -19.54 2.38 -39.44
C ASP A 961 -20.00 3.62 -38.63
N GLY A 962 -21.27 4.00 -38.70
CA GLY A 962 -21.87 5.04 -37.88
C GLY A 962 -21.48 6.48 -38.25
N ASN A 963 -20.98 6.70 -39.47
CA ASN A 963 -20.51 8.03 -39.91
C ASN A 963 -21.59 8.92 -40.59
N GLY A 964 -22.82 8.45 -40.67
CA GLY A 964 -23.95 9.15 -41.31
C GLY A 964 -23.94 9.18 -42.84
N LYS A 965 -23.10 8.34 -43.45
CA LYS A 965 -23.01 8.19 -44.92
C LYS A 965 -23.14 6.71 -45.30
N LEU A 966 -23.55 6.46 -46.52
CA LEU A 966 -23.51 5.11 -47.10
C LEU A 966 -22.42 5.06 -48.14
N GLU A 967 -21.37 4.29 -47.83
CA GLU A 967 -20.17 4.23 -48.68
C GLU A 967 -19.57 2.82 -48.78
N SER A 968 -18.47 2.71 -49.49
CA SER A 968 -17.83 1.39 -49.72
C SER A 968 -17.39 0.68 -48.47
N LYS A 969 -17.08 1.41 -47.39
CA LYS A 969 -16.65 0.84 -46.11
C LYS A 969 -17.78 0.01 -45.47
N ASP A 970 -19.02 0.50 -45.50
CA ASP A 970 -20.18 -0.17 -44.93
C ASP A 970 -20.43 -1.56 -45.55
N PHE A 971 -20.50 -1.64 -46.88
CA PHE A 971 -20.72 -2.96 -47.49
C PHE A 971 -19.51 -3.88 -47.35
N MET A 972 -18.29 -3.32 -47.19
CA MET A 972 -17.12 -4.14 -46.92
C MET A 972 -17.14 -4.70 -45.48
N MET A 973 -17.57 -3.92 -44.48
CA MET A 973 -17.79 -4.40 -43.13
C MET A 973 -18.86 -5.49 -43.08
N LEU A 974 -19.98 -5.26 -43.73
CA LEU A 974 -21.07 -6.26 -43.86
C LEU A 974 -20.58 -7.56 -44.50
N LYS A 975 -19.77 -7.46 -45.58
CA LYS A 975 -19.16 -8.62 -46.25
C LYS A 975 -18.29 -9.41 -45.31
N ARG A 976 -17.46 -8.73 -44.53
CA ARG A 976 -16.54 -9.37 -43.54
C ARG A 976 -17.35 -10.05 -42.43
N ALA A 977 -18.44 -9.44 -41.97
CA ALA A 977 -19.32 -10.03 -40.95
C ALA A 977 -19.98 -11.31 -41.45
N ILE A 978 -20.52 -11.31 -42.68
CA ILE A 978 -21.12 -12.49 -43.31
C ILE A 978 -20.09 -13.60 -43.53
N LEU A 979 -18.83 -13.26 -43.79
CA LEU A 979 -17.72 -14.22 -43.91
C LEU A 979 -17.13 -14.68 -42.58
N GLY A 980 -17.66 -14.20 -41.45
CA GLY A 980 -17.17 -14.54 -40.11
C GLY A 980 -15.80 -13.97 -39.76
N THR A 981 -15.30 -12.95 -40.49
CA THR A 981 -14.00 -12.28 -40.24
C THR A 981 -14.13 -10.94 -39.51
N PHE A 982 -15.35 -10.56 -39.14
CA PHE A 982 -15.68 -9.35 -38.36
C PHE A 982 -16.99 -9.59 -37.63
N GLU A 983 -17.07 -9.22 -36.36
CA GLU A 983 -18.29 -9.31 -35.56
C GLU A 983 -18.96 -7.94 -35.49
N LEU A 984 -20.28 -7.89 -35.78
CA LEU A 984 -21.07 -6.68 -35.68
C LEU A 984 -21.65 -6.54 -34.27
N SER A 985 -21.55 -5.36 -33.68
CA SER A 985 -22.33 -5.01 -32.49
C SER A 985 -23.82 -5.05 -32.76
N ASP A 986 -24.64 -5.09 -31.72
CA ASP A 986 -26.12 -5.13 -31.89
C ASP A 986 -26.66 -3.89 -32.61
N VAL A 987 -26.07 -2.71 -32.36
CA VAL A 987 -26.40 -1.47 -33.07
C VAL A 987 -25.98 -1.54 -34.54
N GLN A 988 -24.85 -2.14 -34.86
CA GLN A 988 -24.42 -2.35 -36.24
C GLN A 988 -25.27 -3.39 -36.94
N LYS A 989 -25.75 -4.42 -36.25
CA LYS A 989 -26.74 -5.38 -36.81
C LYS A 989 -28.05 -4.70 -37.23
N LEU A 990 -28.51 -3.69 -36.43
CA LEU A 990 -29.72 -2.88 -36.81
C LEU A 990 -29.55 -2.14 -38.15
N ALA A 991 -28.36 -1.61 -38.44
CA ALA A 991 -28.06 -0.97 -39.71
C ALA A 991 -27.82 -1.99 -40.82
N ALA A 992 -27.24 -3.11 -40.53
CA ALA A 992 -26.89 -4.18 -41.47
C ALA A 992 -28.08 -4.90 -42.06
N ASP A 993 -29.20 -5.02 -41.33
CA ASP A 993 -30.46 -5.58 -41.77
C ASP A 993 -31.19 -4.58 -42.67
N THR A 994 -30.83 -4.60 -43.95
CA THR A 994 -31.31 -3.62 -44.94
C THR A 994 -32.66 -3.99 -45.55
N ASP A 995 -33.10 -5.25 -45.47
CA ASP A 995 -34.40 -5.72 -45.90
C ASP A 995 -35.41 -5.89 -44.76
N GLU A 996 -35.02 -5.61 -43.53
CA GLU A 996 -35.84 -5.60 -42.30
C GLU A 996 -36.45 -6.95 -41.98
N ASN A 997 -35.70 -8.03 -42.26
CA ASN A 997 -36.14 -9.41 -41.99
C ASN A 997 -35.63 -9.95 -40.61
N GLY A 998 -34.92 -9.14 -39.85
CA GLY A 998 -34.34 -9.48 -38.57
C GLY A 998 -33.03 -10.29 -38.62
N LYS A 999 -32.42 -10.41 -39.80
CA LYS A 999 -31.19 -11.16 -40.05
C LYS A 999 -30.17 -10.33 -40.82
N THR A 1000 -28.92 -10.62 -40.61
CA THR A 1000 -27.79 -10.06 -41.37
C THR A 1000 -27.28 -11.13 -42.33
N GLU A 1001 -27.58 -11.02 -43.62
CA GLU A 1001 -27.28 -12.07 -44.58
C GLU A 1001 -26.81 -11.53 -45.96
N SER A 1002 -26.49 -12.42 -46.89
CA SER A 1002 -25.93 -12.07 -48.21
C SER A 1002 -26.90 -11.17 -49.03
N LYS A 1003 -28.20 -11.20 -48.75
CA LYS A 1003 -29.18 -10.36 -49.41
C LYS A 1003 -28.98 -8.89 -49.01
N ASP A 1004 -28.73 -8.62 -47.75
CA ASP A 1004 -28.48 -7.27 -47.25
C ASP A 1004 -27.21 -6.69 -47.87
N TYR A 1005 -26.15 -7.47 -47.94
CA TYR A 1005 -24.94 -7.06 -48.64
C TYR A 1005 -25.20 -6.70 -50.10
N MET A 1006 -25.98 -7.49 -50.81
CA MET A 1006 -26.33 -7.22 -52.21
C MET A 1006 -27.18 -5.96 -52.34
N MET A 1007 -28.16 -5.74 -51.46
CA MET A 1007 -29.02 -4.56 -51.43
C MET A 1007 -28.22 -3.30 -51.14
N LEU A 1008 -27.40 -3.30 -50.09
CA LEU A 1008 -26.55 -2.17 -49.74
C LEU A 1008 -25.55 -1.83 -50.84
N LYS A 1009 -24.89 -2.82 -51.43
CA LYS A 1009 -23.95 -2.63 -52.52
C LYS A 1009 -24.65 -2.01 -53.75
N ARG A 1010 -25.83 -2.49 -54.08
CA ARG A 1010 -26.61 -1.94 -55.23
C ARG A 1010 -27.09 -0.53 -54.97
N HIS A 1011 -27.45 -0.20 -53.74
CA HIS A 1011 -27.81 1.16 -53.33
C HIS A 1011 -26.63 2.12 -53.52
N ILE A 1012 -25.47 1.77 -53.00
CA ILE A 1012 -24.24 2.59 -53.13
C ILE A 1012 -23.83 2.76 -54.62
N LEU A 1013 -24.08 1.75 -55.44
CA LEU A 1013 -23.89 1.84 -56.89
C LEU A 1013 -25.00 2.54 -57.67
N GLY A 1014 -26.03 3.05 -56.98
CA GLY A 1014 -27.16 3.77 -57.58
C GLY A 1014 -28.11 2.93 -58.38
N THR A 1015 -28.07 1.61 -58.29
CA THR A 1015 -28.91 0.67 -59.06
C THR A 1015 -30.12 0.12 -58.29
N PHE A 1016 -30.21 0.48 -56.99
CA PHE A 1016 -31.31 0.11 -56.10
C PHE A 1016 -31.39 1.12 -54.96
N ASP A 1017 -32.57 1.38 -54.43
CA ASP A 1017 -32.77 2.27 -53.31
C ASP A 1017 -33.32 1.51 -52.09
N ILE A 1018 -32.52 1.35 -51.05
CA ILE A 1018 -32.93 0.65 -49.81
C ILE A 1018 -33.97 1.42 -48.98
N PHE A 1019 -34.15 2.71 -49.21
CA PHE A 1019 -35.13 3.55 -48.50
C PHE A 1019 -36.48 3.61 -49.19
N LYS A 1020 -36.60 3.13 -50.43
CA LYS A 1020 -37.86 3.01 -51.11
C LYS A 1020 -38.51 1.67 -50.74
N LYS A 1021 -39.72 1.75 -50.16
CA LYS A 1021 -40.59 0.57 -49.92
C LYS A 1021 -41.14 -0.01 -51.22
#